data_02be27e5e49194028ae8ed5e90f1352b
#
_entry.id   02be27e5e49194028ae8ed5e90f1352b
#
_cell.length_a   1.000
_cell.length_b   1.000
_cell.length_c   1.000
_cell.angle_alpha   90.00
_cell.angle_beta   90.00
_cell.angle_gamma   90.00
#
_symmetry.space_group_name_H-M   'P 1'
#
loop_
_entity.id
_entity.type
_entity.pdbx_description
1 polymer ?
#
loop_
_entity_poly.entity_id
_entity_poly.type
_entity_poly.pdbx_seq_one_letter_code
_entity_poly.pdbx_strand_id
1 'polypeptide(L)'
;MKRKYIGILLGIMLTLHCNAGRNWDFKTRYLGMRVNDRGYIVSLKNITVKPAPEFSPADKPSPLLSLYDSRKKVYYMPSKALYDKHKGRFTLEYPNGSCAEVSLQPCGKYFRLTLEKLAPRNGIDAIQWGPYHTNITNLLGEIIGVARDTSDRVNYCIGVLALDDNTLGGTADVEGDAAPFQYIIHTPDPARYPLPAHLHEGQVFTLGGNGISDVAFYANKEPWYRIMYGNAALVDSLGRIYLNYHSRDRSLRRTVYYSLIPNMAANTPNHIDVEPLPGVDFIGSSVALWGSPDSTALMDVIQEVVLAEGLPYPTVRGKWIKDPAAYCPDLMTSGRQYDSIVSYASRLGFTAIHAYDQGFLRPDRSNGGYIDGKNFERKPFRLQSGNKSHREYAACAAEKGIMLGRVNITNSLAPGTWDASPRPGDSLCYQQKRVLMKTITATDTAIVIDDPTWLDEIASWEGHCPELNMVKIGQELIHYLGVTDTPPYTLKQVTRGYWGTKPEVHEAGDTVYKLQVTIRYGYEGLIPNMALQDKIAEYYAEVAAINGVTLYDFDGQEFLFNNGHGYYSAKRFFRKMFTRAAELGVPYIRFSGATLSEGSWHYQSVWNVGGGRNLYDLDTREWGSTTSQGKDLRDVTYSNFFPVSFGGNFAIKDTSTVEQYEHIQAMAVGYGATYFLSINQKDVESCPQKDRIFRAIRTWEEARRANAFPRQLKKMLRNPGYDWTLEAGTDGNSWTLYRLDHGKKVEAYALKRAEMY
;
A
#
# COMPACT_ATOMS: atom_id res chain seq x y z
N MET A 1 22.05 -91.54 -29.60
CA MET A 1 22.98 -90.40 -29.67
C MET A 1 22.21 -89.12 -29.46
N LYS A 2 22.32 -88.54 -28.28
CA LYS A 2 21.64 -87.26 -27.91
C LYS A 2 22.67 -86.19 -27.84
N ARG A 3 22.59 -85.18 -28.73
CA ARG A 3 23.37 -83.91 -28.63
C ARG A 3 22.63 -82.88 -27.79
N LYS A 4 23.27 -82.41 -26.72
CA LYS A 4 22.83 -81.31 -25.89
C LYS A 4 23.27 -79.97 -26.53
N TYR A 5 22.35 -79.03 -26.74
CA TYR A 5 22.68 -77.65 -27.03
C TYR A 5 22.65 -76.87 -25.72
N ILE A 6 23.78 -76.28 -25.40
CA ILE A 6 23.90 -75.28 -24.32
C ILE A 6 23.70 -73.91 -24.95
N GLY A 7 22.59 -73.26 -24.60
CA GLY A 7 22.33 -71.87 -24.95
C GLY A 7 22.91 -70.89 -23.89
N ILE A 8 23.83 -70.07 -24.34
CA ILE A 8 24.39 -68.99 -23.51
C ILE A 8 23.43 -67.83 -23.61
N LEU A 9 22.73 -67.49 -22.50
CA LEU A 9 21.98 -66.26 -22.35
C LEU A 9 22.94 -65.14 -21.91
N LEU A 10 23.28 -64.22 -22.83
CA LEU A 10 23.95 -62.96 -22.50
C LEU A 10 22.91 -62.00 -21.95
N GLY A 11 22.86 -61.81 -20.63
CA GLY A 11 22.08 -60.75 -19.98
C GLY A 11 22.74 -59.39 -20.19
N ILE A 12 22.14 -58.56 -21.05
CA ILE A 12 22.50 -57.17 -21.14
C ILE A 12 21.86 -56.46 -19.94
N MET A 13 22.65 -56.22 -18.89
CA MET A 13 22.30 -55.28 -17.83
C MET A 13 22.37 -53.87 -18.42
N LEU A 14 21.21 -53.31 -18.81
CA LEU A 14 21.05 -51.88 -18.98
C LEU A 14 21.13 -51.22 -17.59
N THR A 15 22.31 -50.75 -17.22
CA THR A 15 22.44 -49.80 -16.11
C THR A 15 21.76 -48.50 -16.52
N LEU A 16 20.53 -48.33 -16.05
CA LEU A 16 19.89 -47.01 -15.99
C LEU A 16 20.76 -46.14 -15.08
N HIS A 17 21.68 -45.39 -15.68
CA HIS A 17 22.27 -44.27 -15.00
C HIS A 17 21.14 -43.23 -14.80
N CYS A 18 20.51 -43.22 -13.62
CA CYS A 18 19.84 -42.03 -13.13
C CYS A 18 20.93 -40.95 -13.06
N ASN A 19 21.00 -40.11 -14.08
CA ASN A 19 21.69 -38.86 -13.97
C ASN A 19 20.99 -38.10 -12.86
N ALA A 20 21.51 -38.15 -11.63
CA ALA A 20 21.10 -37.27 -10.58
C ALA A 20 21.36 -35.84 -11.08
N GLY A 21 20.30 -35.11 -11.40
CA GLY A 21 20.38 -33.75 -11.91
C GLY A 21 21.31 -32.92 -11.05
N ARG A 22 22.06 -32.04 -11.67
CA ARG A 22 22.99 -31.15 -10.95
C ARG A 22 22.23 -30.15 -10.09
N ASN A 23 22.59 -30.06 -8.83
CA ASN A 23 22.04 -29.06 -7.89
C ASN A 23 23.13 -28.12 -7.40
N TRP A 24 22.72 -26.87 -7.07
CA TRP A 24 23.59 -25.88 -6.46
C TRP A 24 23.01 -25.40 -5.14
N ASP A 25 23.84 -25.47 -4.09
CA ASP A 25 23.46 -25.04 -2.74
C ASP A 25 24.01 -23.66 -2.43
N PHE A 26 23.15 -22.80 -1.90
CA PHE A 26 23.44 -21.47 -1.45
C PHE A 26 22.99 -21.28 0.00
N LYS A 27 23.62 -20.36 0.70
CA LYS A 27 23.24 -20.05 2.08
C LYS A 27 23.47 -18.57 2.39
N THR A 28 22.56 -18.04 3.17
CA THR A 28 22.71 -16.79 3.92
C THR A 28 22.98 -17.10 5.39
N ARG A 29 22.93 -16.09 6.26
CA ARG A 29 23.03 -16.31 7.71
C ARG A 29 21.91 -17.24 8.24
N TYR A 30 20.70 -17.15 7.67
CA TYR A 30 19.52 -17.82 8.21
C TYR A 30 18.85 -18.80 7.25
N LEU A 31 19.00 -18.60 5.95
CA LEU A 31 18.29 -19.37 4.91
C LEU A 31 19.26 -20.17 4.06
N GLY A 32 19.00 -21.46 3.94
CA GLY A 32 19.63 -22.34 2.92
C GLY A 32 18.70 -22.49 1.72
N MET A 33 19.23 -22.40 0.50
CA MET A 33 18.50 -22.54 -0.75
C MET A 33 19.22 -23.51 -1.69
N ARG A 34 18.45 -24.37 -2.37
CA ARG A 34 18.95 -25.26 -3.42
C ARG A 34 18.24 -25.00 -4.73
N VAL A 35 19.00 -24.82 -5.79
CA VAL A 35 18.50 -24.66 -7.17
C VAL A 35 18.94 -25.87 -7.99
N ASN A 36 18.02 -26.46 -8.78
CA ASN A 36 18.32 -27.59 -9.66
C ASN A 36 18.74 -27.15 -11.07
N ASP A 37 19.17 -28.12 -11.90
CA ASP A 37 19.63 -27.91 -13.29
C ASP A 37 18.52 -27.52 -14.27
N ARG A 38 17.27 -27.47 -13.83
CA ARG A 38 16.15 -26.90 -14.58
C ARG A 38 15.85 -25.44 -14.23
N GLY A 39 16.54 -24.86 -13.24
CA GLY A 39 16.34 -23.48 -12.78
C GLY A 39 15.20 -23.31 -11.77
N TYR A 40 14.93 -24.35 -10.97
CA TYR A 40 13.93 -24.28 -9.91
C TYR A 40 14.57 -24.33 -8.53
N ILE A 41 14.07 -23.52 -7.61
CA ILE A 41 14.32 -23.65 -6.19
C ILE A 41 13.57 -24.88 -5.70
N VAL A 42 14.30 -25.88 -5.22
CA VAL A 42 13.77 -27.16 -4.76
C VAL A 42 13.94 -27.37 -3.25
N SER A 43 14.58 -26.42 -2.58
CA SER A 43 14.75 -26.46 -1.13
C SER A 43 14.94 -25.04 -0.59
N LEU A 44 14.18 -24.71 0.44
CA LEU A 44 14.33 -23.54 1.31
C LEU A 44 14.33 -24.03 2.75
N LYS A 45 15.44 -23.83 3.47
CA LYS A 45 15.63 -24.39 4.82
C LYS A 45 16.00 -23.35 5.84
N ASN A 46 15.43 -23.48 7.03
CA ASN A 46 15.98 -22.83 8.21
C ASN A 46 17.27 -23.53 8.64
N ILE A 47 18.42 -22.90 8.41
CA ILE A 47 19.73 -23.45 8.74
C ILE A 47 20.24 -23.09 10.14
N THR A 48 19.43 -22.40 10.92
CA THR A 48 19.81 -21.98 12.29
C THR A 48 19.58 -23.07 13.34
N VAL A 49 18.79 -24.09 12.99
CA VAL A 49 18.46 -25.21 13.88
C VAL A 49 18.75 -26.56 13.22
N LYS A 50 18.87 -27.62 14.06
CA LYS A 50 19.09 -28.99 13.59
C LYS A 50 18.03 -29.92 14.22
N PRO A 51 17.36 -30.79 13.44
CA PRO A 51 17.39 -30.86 11.97
C PRO A 51 16.84 -29.59 11.33
N ALA A 52 17.37 -29.16 10.18
CA ALA A 52 16.94 -27.97 9.47
C ALA A 52 15.56 -28.17 8.85
N PRO A 53 14.50 -27.45 9.28
CA PRO A 53 13.18 -27.55 8.68
C PRO A 53 13.20 -27.16 7.21
N GLU A 54 12.47 -27.92 6.38
CA GLU A 54 12.28 -27.67 4.95
C GLU A 54 10.96 -26.94 4.73
N PHE A 55 11.00 -25.88 3.94
CA PHE A 55 9.84 -25.05 3.64
C PHE A 55 9.39 -25.13 2.17
N SER A 56 10.21 -25.68 1.26
CA SER A 56 9.80 -25.88 -0.13
C SER A 56 8.88 -27.12 -0.24
N PRO A 57 7.66 -26.98 -0.79
CA PRO A 57 6.81 -28.12 -1.06
C PRO A 57 7.41 -29.00 -2.19
N ALA A 58 7.50 -30.30 -1.96
CA ALA A 58 8.06 -31.23 -2.93
C ALA A 58 7.21 -31.33 -4.21
N ASP A 59 5.91 -31.13 -4.10
CA ASP A 59 4.93 -31.18 -5.20
C ASP A 59 4.91 -29.91 -6.06
N LYS A 60 5.49 -28.79 -5.57
CA LYS A 60 5.48 -27.49 -6.26
C LYS A 60 6.86 -26.81 -6.22
N PRO A 61 7.82 -27.24 -7.05
CA PRO A 61 9.10 -26.54 -7.15
C PRO A 61 8.90 -25.14 -7.73
N SER A 62 9.65 -24.17 -7.20
CA SER A 62 9.52 -22.76 -7.51
C SER A 62 10.48 -22.36 -8.64
N PRO A 63 10.04 -21.83 -9.78
CA PRO A 63 10.95 -21.33 -10.81
C PRO A 63 11.75 -20.15 -10.25
N LEU A 64 13.05 -20.08 -10.57
CA LEU A 64 13.89 -18.97 -10.15
C LEU A 64 13.41 -17.65 -10.78
N LEU A 65 13.08 -17.72 -12.07
CA LEU A 65 12.49 -16.62 -12.85
C LEU A 65 11.58 -17.22 -13.92
N SER A 66 10.39 -16.66 -14.10
CA SER A 66 9.46 -16.98 -15.19
C SER A 66 9.38 -15.80 -16.16
N LEU A 67 9.10 -16.10 -17.44
CA LEU A 67 8.90 -15.09 -18.47
C LEU A 67 7.42 -15.05 -18.86
N TYR A 68 6.90 -13.87 -19.18
CA TYR A 68 5.50 -13.69 -19.56
C TYR A 68 5.35 -12.96 -20.90
N ASP A 69 4.52 -13.52 -21.77
CA ASP A 69 4.08 -12.91 -23.02
C ASP A 69 2.62 -12.50 -22.84
N SER A 70 2.36 -11.20 -22.63
CA SER A 70 1.02 -10.69 -22.34
C SER A 70 0.07 -10.80 -23.53
N ARG A 71 0.58 -10.79 -24.77
CA ARG A 71 -0.22 -10.91 -25.98
C ARG A 71 -0.78 -12.32 -26.15
N LYS A 72 0.03 -13.33 -25.79
CA LYS A 72 -0.39 -14.74 -25.80
C LYS A 72 -1.02 -15.20 -24.49
N LYS A 73 -0.86 -14.42 -23.43
CA LYS A 73 -1.25 -14.77 -22.05
C LYS A 73 -0.60 -16.05 -21.58
N VAL A 74 0.71 -16.22 -21.85
CA VAL A 74 1.47 -17.46 -21.56
C VAL A 74 2.69 -17.16 -20.73
N TYR A 75 2.86 -17.97 -19.66
CA TYR A 75 4.09 -18.04 -18.89
C TYR A 75 5.04 -19.09 -19.49
N TYR A 76 6.32 -18.74 -19.60
CA TYR A 76 7.40 -19.66 -19.94
C TYR A 76 8.25 -19.89 -18.71
N MET A 77 8.29 -21.15 -18.26
CA MET A 77 9.13 -21.59 -17.16
C MET A 77 10.51 -22.01 -17.66
N PRO A 78 11.59 -21.88 -16.86
CA PRO A 78 12.91 -22.33 -17.27
C PRO A 78 12.89 -23.84 -17.48
N SER A 79 13.58 -24.29 -18.54
CA SER A 79 13.72 -25.72 -18.88
C SER A 79 15.11 -26.27 -18.55
N LYS A 80 16.11 -25.38 -18.53
CA LYS A 80 17.49 -25.71 -18.22
C LYS A 80 18.19 -24.54 -17.55
N ALA A 81 19.08 -24.83 -16.61
CA ALA A 81 19.92 -23.84 -15.93
C ALA A 81 21.38 -24.29 -15.94
N LEU A 82 22.27 -23.31 -16.11
CA LEU A 82 23.70 -23.45 -15.93
C LEU A 82 24.16 -22.38 -14.94
N TYR A 83 24.95 -22.77 -13.95
CA TYR A 83 25.51 -21.81 -12.98
C TYR A 83 26.99 -21.65 -13.16
N ASP A 84 27.41 -20.41 -13.41
CA ASP A 84 28.80 -19.97 -13.40
C ASP A 84 29.17 -19.49 -12.00
N LYS A 85 29.92 -20.30 -11.27
CA LYS A 85 30.34 -20.01 -9.89
C LYS A 85 31.26 -18.78 -9.79
N HIS A 86 32.08 -18.52 -10.83
CA HIS A 86 33.01 -17.40 -10.82
C HIS A 86 32.31 -16.06 -11.00
N LYS A 87 31.21 -16.05 -11.76
CA LYS A 87 30.38 -14.86 -11.99
C LYS A 87 29.20 -14.74 -11.01
N GLY A 88 28.92 -15.77 -10.24
CA GLY A 88 27.71 -15.80 -9.38
C GLY A 88 26.41 -15.72 -10.18
N ARG A 89 26.36 -16.35 -11.38
CA ARG A 89 25.29 -16.11 -12.35
C ARG A 89 24.71 -17.42 -12.90
N PHE A 90 23.39 -17.44 -13.01
CA PHE A 90 22.65 -18.46 -13.76
C PHE A 90 22.42 -18.00 -15.19
N THR A 91 22.53 -18.94 -16.13
CA THR A 91 21.98 -18.85 -17.47
C THR A 91 20.77 -19.78 -17.53
N LEU A 92 19.58 -19.21 -17.76
CA LEU A 92 18.31 -19.93 -17.82
C LEU A 92 17.83 -19.99 -19.28
N GLU A 93 17.55 -21.20 -19.78
CA GLU A 93 17.00 -21.42 -21.11
C GLU A 93 15.49 -21.70 -21.01
N TYR A 94 14.71 -21.17 -21.95
CA TYR A 94 13.24 -21.26 -21.96
C TYR A 94 12.72 -21.93 -23.24
N PRO A 95 11.53 -22.60 -23.21
CA PRO A 95 10.96 -23.29 -24.36
C PRO A 95 10.67 -22.40 -25.58
N ASN A 96 10.46 -21.09 -25.38
CA ASN A 96 10.27 -20.11 -26.45
C ASN A 96 11.59 -19.67 -27.12
N GLY A 97 12.72 -20.24 -26.72
CA GLY A 97 14.06 -19.92 -27.25
C GLY A 97 14.69 -18.68 -26.61
N SER A 98 14.06 -18.06 -25.60
CA SER A 98 14.67 -17.00 -24.81
C SER A 98 15.73 -17.56 -23.86
N CYS A 99 16.73 -16.70 -23.54
CA CYS A 99 17.77 -17.03 -22.58
C CYS A 99 17.95 -15.83 -21.62
N ALA A 100 17.86 -16.09 -20.31
CA ALA A 100 18.05 -15.09 -19.26
C ALA A 100 19.36 -15.31 -18.51
N GLU A 101 20.05 -14.22 -18.20
CA GLU A 101 21.16 -14.20 -17.25
C GLU A 101 20.69 -13.59 -15.93
N VAL A 102 20.75 -14.39 -14.86
CA VAL A 102 20.29 -14.00 -13.51
C VAL A 102 21.45 -14.09 -12.54
N SER A 103 21.87 -12.98 -11.96
CA SER A 103 22.86 -12.99 -10.88
C SER A 103 22.21 -13.42 -9.57
N LEU A 104 22.95 -14.19 -8.77
CA LEU A 104 22.58 -14.61 -7.43
C LEU A 104 23.73 -14.32 -6.48
N GLN A 105 23.50 -13.42 -5.54
CA GLN A 105 24.50 -12.96 -4.58
C GLN A 105 23.99 -13.17 -3.15
N PRO A 106 24.68 -13.97 -2.32
CA PRO A 106 24.44 -13.99 -0.89
C PRO A 106 24.92 -12.71 -0.22
N CYS A 107 24.00 -11.94 0.39
CA CYS A 107 24.25 -10.65 1.03
C CYS A 107 23.95 -10.72 2.54
N GLY A 108 24.79 -11.42 3.31
CA GLY A 108 24.59 -11.55 4.76
C GLY A 108 23.32 -12.34 5.12
N LYS A 109 22.19 -11.65 5.30
CA LYS A 109 20.91 -12.28 5.71
C LYS A 109 19.99 -12.64 4.54
N TYR A 110 20.25 -12.19 3.32
CA TYR A 110 19.36 -12.37 2.15
C TYR A 110 20.15 -12.78 0.91
N PHE A 111 19.45 -13.30 -0.10
CA PHE A 111 19.93 -13.48 -1.45
C PHE A 111 19.42 -12.32 -2.31
N ARG A 112 20.35 -11.63 -2.98
CA ARG A 112 19.99 -10.69 -4.04
C ARG A 112 19.93 -11.45 -5.36
N LEU A 113 18.79 -11.36 -6.05
CA LEU A 113 18.56 -11.89 -7.39
C LEU A 113 18.35 -10.72 -8.33
N THR A 114 19.06 -10.69 -9.47
CA THR A 114 18.93 -9.61 -10.46
C THR A 114 18.88 -10.19 -11.87
N LEU A 115 17.95 -9.74 -12.69
CA LEU A 115 17.92 -10.03 -14.12
C LEU A 115 18.90 -9.11 -14.85
N GLU A 116 20.03 -9.65 -15.27
CA GLU A 116 21.08 -8.91 -15.95
C GLU A 116 20.82 -8.78 -17.46
N LYS A 117 20.21 -9.82 -18.06
CA LYS A 117 19.98 -9.88 -19.50
C LYS A 117 18.87 -10.85 -19.86
N LEU A 118 18.13 -10.51 -20.89
CA LEU A 118 17.18 -11.41 -21.57
C LEU A 118 17.35 -11.24 -23.09
N ALA A 119 17.82 -12.28 -23.79
CA ALA A 119 18.00 -12.25 -25.23
C ALA A 119 17.97 -13.68 -25.84
N PRO A 120 17.27 -13.88 -26.97
CA PRO A 120 16.29 -12.95 -27.54
C PRO A 120 15.05 -12.83 -26.65
N ARG A 121 14.28 -11.72 -26.76
CA ARG A 121 13.05 -11.54 -25.97
C ARG A 121 11.89 -12.42 -26.42
N ASN A 122 11.76 -12.66 -27.73
CA ASN A 122 10.76 -13.55 -28.34
C ASN A 122 9.30 -13.26 -27.89
N GLY A 123 8.95 -11.96 -27.82
CA GLY A 123 7.60 -11.52 -27.41
C GLY A 123 7.41 -11.32 -25.92
N ILE A 124 8.42 -11.57 -25.11
CA ILE A 124 8.36 -11.34 -23.67
C ILE A 124 8.33 -9.84 -23.37
N ASP A 125 7.34 -9.41 -22.62
CA ASP A 125 7.10 -8.03 -22.20
C ASP A 125 7.01 -7.88 -20.66
N ALA A 126 7.01 -9.00 -19.94
CA ALA A 126 7.13 -9.00 -18.49
C ALA A 126 7.90 -10.23 -17.98
N ILE A 127 8.43 -10.12 -16.77
CA ILE A 127 9.09 -11.22 -16.06
C ILE A 127 8.44 -11.40 -14.70
N GLN A 128 8.57 -12.58 -14.12
CA GLN A 128 8.08 -12.88 -12.78
C GLN A 128 9.10 -13.64 -11.96
N TRP A 129 9.46 -13.06 -10.80
CA TRP A 129 10.21 -13.70 -9.75
C TRP A 129 9.30 -14.68 -9.00
N GLY A 130 9.60 -15.95 -9.06
CA GLY A 130 8.75 -17.02 -8.54
C GLY A 130 7.65 -17.47 -9.52
N PRO A 131 6.51 -17.99 -8.99
CA PRO A 131 6.08 -18.02 -7.58
C PRO A 131 6.99 -18.88 -6.68
N TYR A 132 7.41 -18.33 -5.55
CA TYR A 132 8.21 -19.06 -4.56
C TYR A 132 7.29 -19.71 -3.53
N HIS A 133 7.00 -20.99 -3.73
CA HIS A 133 6.08 -21.77 -2.90
C HIS A 133 6.71 -22.12 -1.55
N THR A 134 5.90 -22.06 -0.50
CA THR A 134 6.30 -22.49 0.84
C THR A 134 5.28 -23.48 1.44
N ASN A 135 5.66 -24.19 2.50
CA ASN A 135 4.75 -25.00 3.31
C ASN A 135 4.13 -24.20 4.49
N ILE A 136 4.36 -22.90 4.54
CA ILE A 136 3.85 -22.03 5.60
C ILE A 136 2.39 -21.68 5.31
N THR A 137 1.53 -21.78 6.32
CA THR A 137 0.09 -21.55 6.20
C THR A 137 -0.47 -20.56 7.21
N ASN A 138 0.33 -20.11 8.20
CA ASN A 138 -0.21 -19.40 9.36
C ASN A 138 -0.55 -17.94 9.12
N LEU A 139 0.38 -17.18 8.56
CA LEU A 139 0.22 -15.74 8.42
C LEU A 139 0.94 -15.22 7.18
N LEU A 140 0.20 -14.50 6.35
CA LEU A 140 0.75 -13.87 5.18
C LEU A 140 0.85 -12.36 5.34
N GLY A 141 1.91 -11.77 4.74
CA GLY A 141 2.07 -10.34 4.51
C GLY A 141 1.99 -10.08 3.02
N GLU A 142 0.78 -9.84 2.52
CA GLU A 142 0.48 -9.79 1.09
C GLU A 142 1.02 -8.54 0.38
N ILE A 143 1.31 -7.48 1.12
CA ILE A 143 1.79 -6.21 0.53
C ILE A 143 3.28 -6.27 0.22
N ILE A 144 4.07 -6.88 1.09
CA ILE A 144 5.54 -6.94 0.93
C ILE A 144 6.09 -8.36 0.85
N GLY A 145 5.27 -9.34 0.54
CA GLY A 145 5.68 -10.70 0.25
C GLY A 145 6.33 -11.43 1.42
N VAL A 146 5.58 -11.75 2.48
CA VAL A 146 6.07 -12.48 3.64
C VAL A 146 5.17 -13.66 4.00
N ALA A 147 5.77 -14.85 4.11
CA ALA A 147 5.17 -16.03 4.72
C ALA A 147 5.73 -16.19 6.13
N ARG A 148 4.86 -16.26 7.15
CA ARG A 148 5.24 -16.31 8.57
C ARG A 148 4.69 -17.56 9.21
N ASP A 149 5.56 -18.42 9.71
CA ASP A 149 5.19 -19.48 10.65
C ASP A 149 5.34 -18.92 12.07
N THR A 150 4.20 -18.69 12.71
CA THR A 150 4.13 -18.17 14.07
C THR A 150 3.93 -19.25 15.12
N SER A 151 3.96 -20.52 14.73
CA SER A 151 3.86 -21.65 15.67
C SER A 151 5.07 -21.66 16.61
N ASP A 152 4.84 -22.01 17.86
CA ASP A 152 5.91 -22.14 18.87
C ASP A 152 6.98 -23.16 18.46
N ARG A 153 6.60 -24.11 17.59
CA ARG A 153 7.49 -25.17 17.12
C ARG A 153 8.52 -24.68 16.12
N VAL A 154 8.17 -23.77 15.21
CA VAL A 154 9.03 -23.36 14.09
C VAL A 154 9.41 -21.90 14.19
N ASN A 155 8.44 -21.00 14.37
CA ASN A 155 8.61 -19.54 14.48
C ASN A 155 9.64 -18.98 13.48
N TYR A 156 9.39 -19.18 12.19
CA TYR A 156 10.29 -18.80 11.11
C TYR A 156 9.53 -18.03 10.02
N CYS A 157 10.23 -17.15 9.34
CA CYS A 157 9.66 -16.36 8.25
C CYS A 157 10.50 -16.48 6.99
N ILE A 158 9.84 -16.49 5.85
CA ILE A 158 10.45 -16.37 4.52
C ILE A 158 9.80 -15.17 3.85
N GLY A 159 10.62 -14.33 3.23
CA GLY A 159 10.10 -13.16 2.52
C GLY A 159 10.87 -12.83 1.26
N VAL A 160 10.20 -12.08 0.41
CA VAL A 160 10.77 -11.48 -0.80
C VAL A 160 10.43 -9.99 -0.79
N LEU A 161 11.40 -9.15 -1.12
CA LEU A 161 11.22 -7.71 -1.22
C LEU A 161 11.73 -7.23 -2.58
N ALA A 162 10.96 -6.37 -3.25
CA ALA A 162 11.42 -5.70 -4.47
C ALA A 162 12.55 -4.71 -4.17
N LEU A 163 13.57 -4.67 -5.02
CA LEU A 163 14.74 -3.80 -4.86
C LEU A 163 14.77 -2.60 -5.83
N ASP A 164 13.74 -2.46 -6.64
CA ASP A 164 13.55 -1.33 -7.56
C ASP A 164 12.07 -0.97 -7.69
N ASP A 165 11.78 0.21 -8.27
CA ASP A 165 10.42 0.71 -8.38
C ASP A 165 9.57 -0.03 -9.44
N ASN A 166 10.21 -0.62 -10.46
CA ASN A 166 9.50 -1.33 -11.53
C ASN A 166 9.22 -2.81 -11.18
N THR A 167 9.80 -3.31 -10.11
CA THR A 167 9.49 -4.63 -9.55
C THR A 167 8.37 -4.52 -8.53
N LEU A 168 7.24 -5.16 -8.81
CA LEU A 168 5.98 -5.04 -8.07
C LEU A 168 5.50 -6.40 -7.56
N GLY A 169 4.87 -6.40 -6.39
CA GLY A 169 4.22 -7.58 -5.85
C GLY A 169 3.07 -8.06 -6.72
N GLY A 170 2.99 -9.37 -6.92
CA GLY A 170 1.95 -10.01 -7.71
C GLY A 170 2.45 -10.73 -8.95
N THR A 171 1.49 -11.15 -9.76
CA THR A 171 1.73 -11.92 -10.98
C THR A 171 1.70 -11.03 -12.23
N ALA A 172 2.48 -11.39 -13.24
CA ALA A 172 2.61 -10.60 -14.45
C ALA A 172 1.34 -10.55 -15.32
N ASP A 173 0.38 -11.45 -15.10
CA ASP A 173 -0.92 -11.48 -15.78
C ASP A 173 -1.95 -10.51 -15.19
N VAL A 174 -1.66 -9.88 -14.05
CA VAL A 174 -2.48 -8.78 -13.51
C VAL A 174 -2.12 -7.50 -14.24
N GLU A 175 -2.89 -7.16 -15.25
CA GLU A 175 -2.55 -6.10 -16.21
C GLU A 175 -2.46 -4.70 -15.58
N GLY A 176 -3.28 -4.41 -14.57
CA GLY A 176 -3.35 -3.11 -13.93
C GLY A 176 -2.21 -2.79 -12.97
N ASP A 177 -1.34 -3.76 -12.66
CA ASP A 177 -0.21 -3.61 -11.71
C ASP A 177 -0.62 -2.92 -10.38
N ALA A 178 -1.82 -3.19 -9.93
CA ALA A 178 -2.38 -2.65 -8.70
C ALA A 178 -2.94 -3.78 -7.84
N ALA A 179 -3.38 -3.42 -6.63
CA ALA A 179 -3.86 -4.40 -5.67
C ALA A 179 -4.91 -5.35 -6.24
N PRO A 180 -4.92 -6.52 -5.69
CA PRO A 180 -5.76 -7.56 -6.18
C PRO A 180 -7.19 -7.29 -5.84
N PHE A 181 -7.92 -7.90 -6.58
CA PHE A 181 -9.29 -8.13 -6.51
C PHE A 181 -9.52 -9.48 -5.85
N GLN A 182 -8.77 -9.78 -4.81
CA GLN A 182 -8.85 -11.06 -4.10
C GLN A 182 -9.25 -10.83 -2.65
N TYR A 183 -9.98 -11.79 -2.13
CA TYR A 183 -10.24 -11.93 -0.71
C TYR A 183 -10.13 -13.37 -0.29
N ILE A 184 -9.71 -13.59 0.94
CA ILE A 184 -9.57 -14.90 1.55
C ILE A 184 -10.74 -15.09 2.50
N ILE A 185 -11.40 -16.24 2.45
CA ILE A 185 -12.37 -16.60 3.46
C ILE A 185 -11.63 -16.80 4.78
N HIS A 186 -12.04 -16.04 5.75
CA HIS A 186 -11.47 -16.05 7.08
C HIS A 186 -12.54 -15.68 8.10
N THR A 187 -12.65 -16.47 9.17
CA THR A 187 -13.49 -16.10 10.29
C THR A 187 -12.63 -15.74 11.50
N PRO A 188 -12.66 -14.48 11.95
CA PRO A 188 -11.86 -14.04 13.08
C PRO A 188 -12.32 -14.66 14.41
N ASP A 189 -13.56 -15.14 14.47
CA ASP A 189 -14.16 -15.79 15.64
C ASP A 189 -15.13 -16.90 15.19
N PRO A 190 -14.64 -18.15 15.01
CA PRO A 190 -15.47 -19.26 14.53
C PRO A 190 -16.64 -19.61 15.45
N ALA A 191 -16.57 -19.29 16.74
CA ALA A 191 -17.64 -19.55 17.69
C ALA A 191 -18.80 -18.56 17.52
N ARG A 192 -18.49 -17.29 17.29
CA ARG A 192 -19.46 -16.23 17.06
C ARG A 192 -19.94 -16.18 15.61
N TYR A 193 -19.06 -16.51 14.67
CA TYR A 193 -19.28 -16.40 13.24
C TYR A 193 -18.85 -17.69 12.53
N PRO A 194 -19.58 -18.81 12.69
CA PRO A 194 -19.26 -20.06 12.02
C PRO A 194 -19.37 -19.87 10.51
N LEU A 195 -18.42 -20.46 9.77
CA LEU A 195 -18.46 -20.41 8.31
C LEU A 195 -19.71 -21.11 7.76
N PRO A 196 -20.38 -20.53 6.75
CA PRO A 196 -21.39 -21.23 5.98
C PRO A 196 -20.85 -22.56 5.41
N ALA A 197 -21.71 -23.58 5.31
CA ALA A 197 -21.30 -24.94 4.91
C ALA A 197 -20.65 -25.04 3.52
N HIS A 198 -20.84 -24.05 2.65
CA HIS A 198 -20.26 -24.00 1.31
C HIS A 198 -18.92 -23.24 1.25
N LEU A 199 -18.47 -22.68 2.38
CA LEU A 199 -17.21 -21.95 2.49
C LEU A 199 -16.25 -22.69 3.42
N HIS A 200 -14.93 -22.56 3.16
CA HIS A 200 -13.91 -23.08 4.06
C HIS A 200 -12.82 -22.04 4.31
N GLU A 201 -12.22 -22.10 5.47
CA GLU A 201 -11.11 -21.24 5.86
C GLU A 201 -9.98 -21.30 4.85
N GLY A 202 -9.46 -20.15 4.45
CA GLY A 202 -8.41 -20.05 3.45
C GLY A 202 -8.87 -20.12 1.99
N GLN A 203 -10.15 -20.27 1.71
CA GLN A 203 -10.67 -20.24 0.34
C GLN A 203 -10.46 -18.85 -0.26
N VAL A 204 -9.93 -18.78 -1.49
CA VAL A 204 -9.64 -17.52 -2.18
C VAL A 204 -10.65 -17.26 -3.27
N PHE A 205 -11.15 -16.04 -3.33
CA PHE A 205 -11.98 -15.53 -4.40
C PHE A 205 -11.31 -14.36 -5.09
N THR A 206 -11.49 -14.27 -6.41
CA THR A 206 -11.04 -13.12 -7.20
C THR A 206 -12.24 -12.21 -7.45
N LEU A 207 -12.15 -10.95 -7.04
CA LEU A 207 -13.12 -9.93 -7.41
C LEU A 207 -12.98 -9.60 -8.90
N GLY A 208 -14.08 -9.35 -9.56
CA GLY A 208 -14.08 -8.89 -10.97
C GLY A 208 -14.39 -9.97 -12.00
N GLY A 209 -14.45 -11.25 -11.62
CA GLY A 209 -14.98 -12.29 -12.51
C GLY A 209 -16.47 -12.07 -12.85
N ASN A 210 -17.23 -11.56 -11.89
CA ASN A 210 -18.65 -11.24 -11.99
C ASN A 210 -18.99 -9.79 -11.58
N GLY A 211 -18.02 -8.93 -11.42
CA GLY A 211 -18.22 -7.49 -11.26
C GLY A 211 -18.85 -7.05 -9.94
N ILE A 212 -19.78 -6.13 -10.04
CA ILE A 212 -20.42 -5.39 -8.95
C ILE A 212 -21.13 -6.30 -7.93
N SER A 213 -21.59 -7.48 -8.31
CA SER A 213 -22.24 -8.43 -7.39
C SER A 213 -21.31 -8.87 -6.26
N ASP A 214 -20.04 -8.98 -6.53
CA ASP A 214 -19.04 -9.36 -5.54
C ASP A 214 -18.76 -8.22 -4.56
N VAL A 215 -18.80 -6.97 -5.02
CA VAL A 215 -18.68 -5.78 -4.18
C VAL A 215 -19.88 -5.66 -3.23
N ALA A 216 -21.08 -5.95 -3.70
CA ALA A 216 -22.29 -5.96 -2.86
C ALA A 216 -22.25 -7.08 -1.80
N PHE A 217 -21.71 -8.24 -2.15
CA PHE A 217 -21.43 -9.31 -1.18
C PHE A 217 -20.46 -8.81 -0.10
N TYR A 218 -19.47 -8.08 -0.53
CA TYR A 218 -18.40 -7.54 0.27
C TYR A 218 -18.85 -6.48 1.28
N ALA A 219 -19.69 -5.54 0.84
CA ALA A 219 -20.15 -4.43 1.66
C ALA A 219 -21.13 -4.86 2.76
N ASN A 220 -21.79 -6.01 2.60
CA ASN A 220 -22.98 -6.37 3.38
C ASN A 220 -22.87 -7.70 4.14
N LYS A 221 -21.79 -8.49 4.01
CA LYS A 221 -21.73 -9.84 4.59
C LYS A 221 -20.44 -10.09 5.34
N GLU A 222 -20.27 -9.41 6.41
CA GLU A 222 -19.26 -9.71 7.38
C GLU A 222 -19.68 -10.88 8.30
N PRO A 223 -18.74 -11.51 8.92
CA PRO A 223 -17.29 -11.30 9.09
C PRO A 223 -16.41 -12.37 8.42
N TRP A 224 -16.85 -12.98 7.33
CA TRP A 224 -16.32 -14.23 6.82
C TRP A 224 -15.18 -14.10 5.79
N TYR A 225 -14.56 -12.94 5.66
CA TYR A 225 -13.48 -12.80 4.69
C TYR A 225 -12.49 -11.70 5.10
N ARG A 226 -11.31 -11.82 4.57
CA ARG A 226 -10.25 -10.81 4.66
C ARG A 226 -9.93 -10.27 3.26
N ILE A 227 -9.95 -8.95 3.14
CA ILE A 227 -9.50 -8.28 1.93
C ILE A 227 -7.99 -8.36 1.80
N MET A 228 -7.53 -8.64 0.59
CA MET A 228 -6.13 -8.59 0.22
C MET A 228 -5.78 -7.20 -0.28
N TYR A 229 -4.81 -6.55 0.36
CA TYR A 229 -4.31 -5.23 0.00
C TYR A 229 -3.02 -5.28 -0.84
N GLY A 230 -2.57 -6.46 -1.20
CA GLY A 230 -1.39 -6.69 -2.02
C GLY A 230 -1.36 -8.11 -2.59
N ASN A 231 -0.45 -8.35 -3.55
CA ASN A 231 -0.29 -9.61 -4.26
C ASN A 231 1.09 -10.22 -4.09
N ALA A 232 1.98 -9.59 -3.32
CA ALA A 232 3.34 -10.09 -3.16
C ALA A 232 3.39 -11.44 -2.42
N ALA A 233 2.40 -11.73 -1.56
CA ALA A 233 2.15 -13.06 -1.02
C ALA A 233 0.69 -13.44 -1.26
N LEU A 234 0.47 -14.66 -1.70
CA LEU A 234 -0.85 -15.24 -1.98
C LEU A 234 -0.94 -16.64 -1.37
N VAL A 235 -2.15 -17.20 -1.38
CA VAL A 235 -2.44 -18.53 -0.82
C VAL A 235 -2.85 -19.48 -1.93
N ASP A 236 -2.30 -20.71 -1.94
CA ASP A 236 -2.73 -21.73 -2.87
C ASP A 236 -3.96 -22.51 -2.36
N SER A 237 -4.50 -23.40 -3.17
CA SER A 237 -5.69 -24.20 -2.85
C SER A 237 -5.54 -25.11 -1.61
N LEU A 238 -4.33 -25.28 -1.09
CA LEU A 238 -4.04 -26.03 0.12
C LEU A 238 -3.74 -25.11 1.33
N GLY A 239 -3.98 -23.80 1.19
CA GLY A 239 -3.71 -22.82 2.24
C GLY A 239 -2.22 -22.47 2.39
N ARG A 240 -1.34 -22.93 1.50
CA ARG A 240 0.10 -22.65 1.57
C ARG A 240 0.42 -21.33 0.91
N ILE A 241 1.27 -20.54 1.57
CA ILE A 241 1.67 -19.22 1.11
C ILE A 241 2.76 -19.32 0.06
N TYR A 242 2.60 -18.59 -1.04
CA TYR A 242 3.64 -18.41 -2.03
C TYR A 242 3.90 -16.89 -2.26
N LEU A 243 5.15 -16.59 -2.64
CA LEU A 243 5.64 -15.22 -2.77
C LEU A 243 5.96 -14.97 -4.24
N ASN A 244 5.57 -13.80 -4.74
CA ASN A 244 5.80 -13.47 -6.13
C ASN A 244 5.90 -11.95 -6.39
N TYR A 245 6.78 -11.61 -7.34
CA TYR A 245 6.97 -10.26 -7.84
C TYR A 245 7.10 -10.31 -9.35
N HIS A 246 6.72 -9.23 -10.01
CA HIS A 246 6.85 -9.10 -11.46
C HIS A 246 7.43 -7.75 -11.83
N SER A 247 7.96 -7.66 -13.05
CA SER A 247 8.43 -6.41 -13.65
C SER A 247 8.06 -6.38 -15.13
N ARG A 248 7.77 -5.17 -15.66
CA ARG A 248 7.34 -4.99 -17.04
C ARG A 248 8.24 -4.08 -17.85
N ASP A 249 8.20 -4.28 -19.17
CA ASP A 249 8.66 -3.29 -20.13
C ASP A 249 7.57 -2.22 -20.30
N ARG A 250 7.71 -1.11 -19.55
CA ARG A 250 6.75 0.00 -19.60
C ARG A 250 6.95 0.93 -20.80
N SER A 251 7.98 0.69 -21.61
CA SER A 251 8.17 1.41 -22.87
C SER A 251 7.21 0.97 -23.96
N LEU A 252 6.51 -0.15 -23.75
CA LEU A 252 5.54 -0.69 -24.69
C LEU A 252 4.14 -0.13 -24.43
N ARG A 253 3.42 0.20 -25.50
CA ARG A 253 1.99 0.55 -25.43
C ARG A 253 1.19 -0.70 -25.08
N ARG A 254 0.22 -0.53 -24.20
CA ARG A 254 -0.70 -1.60 -23.78
C ARG A 254 -2.05 -1.01 -23.40
N THR A 255 -3.10 -1.79 -23.52
CA THR A 255 -4.41 -1.49 -22.95
C THR A 255 -4.59 -2.35 -21.71
N VAL A 256 -4.99 -1.76 -20.60
CA VAL A 256 -5.26 -2.48 -19.35
C VAL A 256 -6.69 -2.28 -18.93
N TYR A 257 -7.25 -3.30 -18.30
CA TYR A 257 -8.54 -3.20 -17.65
C TYR A 257 -8.35 -3.05 -16.15
N TYR A 258 -8.85 -1.92 -15.64
CA TYR A 258 -8.98 -1.74 -14.20
C TYR A 258 -10.33 -2.27 -13.75
N SER A 259 -10.30 -3.26 -12.88
CA SER A 259 -11.48 -3.65 -12.10
C SER A 259 -11.55 -2.83 -10.80
N LEU A 260 -12.65 -2.94 -10.09
CA LEU A 260 -12.79 -2.31 -8.77
C LEU A 260 -11.73 -2.83 -7.80
N ILE A 261 -11.04 -1.91 -7.17
CA ILE A 261 -10.14 -2.22 -6.06
C ILE A 261 -10.94 -2.13 -4.77
N PRO A 262 -10.99 -3.18 -3.94
CA PRO A 262 -11.74 -3.16 -2.69
C PRO A 262 -11.36 -1.97 -1.79
N ASN A 263 -12.35 -1.38 -1.16
CA ASN A 263 -12.25 -0.17 -0.32
C ASN A 263 -11.79 1.10 -1.04
N MET A 264 -11.76 1.09 -2.35
CA MET A 264 -11.41 2.26 -3.12
C MET A 264 -12.64 2.77 -3.85
N ALA A 265 -13.34 3.69 -3.21
CA ALA A 265 -14.54 4.34 -3.75
C ALA A 265 -14.34 5.04 -5.10
N ALA A 266 -13.11 5.09 -5.57
CA ALA A 266 -12.70 5.92 -6.69
C ALA A 266 -12.31 5.16 -7.94
N ASN A 267 -12.23 3.85 -7.90
CA ASN A 267 -11.87 3.09 -9.09
C ASN A 267 -13.11 2.68 -9.84
N THR A 268 -13.19 3.19 -11.04
CA THR A 268 -14.20 2.81 -12.00
C THR A 268 -13.66 1.68 -12.86
N PRO A 269 -14.37 0.57 -13.03
CA PRO A 269 -14.00 -0.46 -13.99
C PRO A 269 -13.95 0.15 -15.39
N ASN A 270 -12.80 0.15 -16.01
CA ASN A 270 -12.61 0.68 -17.36
C ASN A 270 -11.35 0.17 -18.04
N HIS A 271 -11.33 0.28 -19.36
CA HIS A 271 -10.15 0.07 -20.16
C HIS A 271 -9.37 1.37 -20.33
N ILE A 272 -8.06 1.29 -20.12
CA ILE A 272 -7.15 2.43 -20.26
C ILE A 272 -6.07 2.07 -21.28
N ASP A 273 -5.91 2.93 -22.28
CA ASP A 273 -4.77 2.91 -23.20
C ASP A 273 -3.58 3.57 -22.52
N VAL A 274 -2.70 2.73 -21.95
CA VAL A 274 -1.60 3.16 -21.08
C VAL A 274 -0.52 3.86 -21.88
N GLU A 275 -0.18 5.09 -21.49
CA GLU A 275 0.90 5.84 -22.09
C GLU A 275 2.26 5.17 -21.80
N PRO A 276 3.07 4.89 -22.86
CA PRO A 276 4.38 4.30 -22.67
C PRO A 276 5.34 5.20 -21.89
N LEU A 277 6.22 4.56 -21.08
CA LEU A 277 7.30 5.24 -20.36
C LEU A 277 8.66 4.84 -20.96
N PRO A 278 9.22 5.64 -21.87
CA PRO A 278 10.50 5.34 -22.50
C PRO A 278 11.61 5.14 -21.48
N GLY A 279 12.40 4.07 -21.66
CA GLY A 279 13.54 3.76 -20.80
C GLY A 279 13.19 3.03 -19.50
N VAL A 280 11.92 2.68 -19.24
CA VAL A 280 11.51 1.85 -18.11
C VAL A 280 11.29 0.42 -18.57
N ASP A 281 12.23 -0.46 -18.25
CA ASP A 281 12.30 -1.86 -18.68
C ASP A 281 12.45 -2.79 -17.46
N PHE A 282 12.23 -4.08 -17.66
CA PHE A 282 12.44 -5.12 -16.66
C PHE A 282 13.91 -5.57 -16.53
N ILE A 283 14.80 -5.19 -17.42
CA ILE A 283 16.24 -5.48 -17.27
C ILE A 283 16.78 -4.69 -16.08
N GLY A 284 17.47 -5.37 -15.18
CA GLY A 284 17.89 -4.82 -13.89
C GLY A 284 16.89 -5.05 -12.75
N SER A 285 15.69 -5.56 -13.07
CA SER A 285 14.73 -5.99 -12.04
C SER A 285 15.39 -6.89 -11.00
N SER A 286 15.17 -6.60 -9.73
CA SER A 286 15.85 -7.27 -8.63
C SER A 286 14.92 -7.53 -7.45
N VAL A 287 15.16 -8.65 -6.77
CA VAL A 287 14.49 -9.00 -5.52
C VAL A 287 15.47 -9.50 -4.48
N ALA A 288 15.14 -9.26 -3.20
CA ALA A 288 15.79 -9.89 -2.06
C ALA A 288 14.95 -11.05 -1.55
N LEU A 289 15.49 -12.27 -1.57
CA LEU A 289 14.89 -13.45 -0.93
C LEU A 289 15.59 -13.70 0.40
N TRP A 290 14.87 -13.76 1.50
CA TRP A 290 15.45 -13.85 2.84
C TRP A 290 14.67 -14.78 3.77
N GLY A 291 15.31 -15.17 4.87
CA GLY A 291 14.69 -15.89 5.98
C GLY A 291 14.98 -15.19 7.31
N SER A 292 14.07 -15.32 8.27
CA SER A 292 14.25 -14.86 9.65
C SER A 292 13.92 -15.98 10.63
N PRO A 293 14.82 -16.34 11.54
CA PRO A 293 14.61 -17.42 12.49
C PRO A 293 13.61 -17.11 13.61
N ASP A 294 13.20 -15.87 13.72
CA ASP A 294 12.28 -15.38 14.74
C ASP A 294 11.40 -14.29 14.13
N SER A 295 10.10 -14.45 14.28
CA SER A 295 9.14 -13.44 13.82
C SER A 295 9.33 -12.06 14.48
N THR A 296 10.09 -11.98 15.56
CA THR A 296 10.39 -10.72 16.24
C THR A 296 11.60 -9.99 15.68
N ALA A 297 12.56 -10.73 15.10
CA ALA A 297 13.71 -10.18 14.41
C ALA A 297 13.41 -9.84 12.93
N LEU A 298 12.19 -10.11 12.50
CA LEU A 298 11.79 -9.96 11.10
C LEU A 298 11.98 -8.53 10.59
N MET A 299 11.56 -7.53 11.37
CA MET A 299 11.74 -6.12 10.97
C MET A 299 13.22 -5.71 10.91
N ASP A 300 14.09 -6.30 11.72
CA ASP A 300 15.54 -6.06 11.66
C ASP A 300 16.14 -6.64 10.37
N VAL A 301 15.62 -7.78 9.89
CA VAL A 301 16.05 -8.34 8.60
C VAL A 301 15.58 -7.46 7.44
N ILE A 302 14.32 -7.04 7.45
CA ILE A 302 13.77 -6.14 6.42
C ILE A 302 14.52 -4.80 6.42
N GLN A 303 14.78 -4.22 7.59
CA GLN A 303 15.53 -2.97 7.72
C GLN A 303 16.95 -3.10 7.16
N GLU A 304 17.62 -4.22 7.41
CA GLU A 304 18.96 -4.47 6.85
C GLU A 304 18.92 -4.52 5.32
N VAL A 305 17.92 -5.22 4.73
CA VAL A 305 17.73 -5.23 3.27
C VAL A 305 17.51 -3.81 2.74
N VAL A 306 16.59 -3.07 3.36
CA VAL A 306 16.25 -1.70 2.93
C VAL A 306 17.48 -0.79 2.94
N LEU A 307 18.29 -0.85 3.99
CA LEU A 307 19.50 -0.02 4.13
C LEU A 307 20.63 -0.47 3.20
N ALA A 308 20.86 -1.78 3.10
CA ALA A 308 21.94 -2.33 2.27
C ALA A 308 21.72 -2.08 0.76
N GLU A 309 20.46 -2.09 0.33
CA GLU A 309 20.07 -1.90 -1.07
C GLU A 309 19.74 -0.43 -1.41
N GLY A 310 19.87 0.49 -0.46
CA GLY A 310 19.58 1.91 -0.67
C GLY A 310 18.11 2.19 -1.00
N LEU A 311 17.20 1.35 -0.52
CA LEU A 311 15.77 1.56 -0.70
C LEU A 311 15.29 2.76 0.14
N PRO A 312 14.12 3.34 -0.17
CA PRO A 312 13.62 4.46 0.61
C PRO A 312 13.51 4.13 2.10
N TYR A 313 14.19 4.93 2.91
CA TYR A 313 14.25 4.78 4.36
C TYR A 313 13.97 6.11 5.06
N PRO A 314 12.75 6.66 4.92
CA PRO A 314 12.40 7.90 5.57
C PRO A 314 12.49 7.78 7.10
N THR A 315 13.01 8.83 7.72
CA THR A 315 13.10 8.91 9.18
C THR A 315 12.38 10.13 9.70
N VAL A 316 11.85 10.05 10.91
CA VAL A 316 11.34 11.18 11.66
C VAL A 316 12.17 11.29 12.94
N ARG A 317 12.87 12.41 13.10
CA ARG A 317 13.75 12.63 14.26
C ARG A 317 14.77 11.51 14.45
N GLY A 318 15.33 10.99 13.35
CA GLY A 318 16.33 9.93 13.34
C GLY A 318 15.79 8.52 13.57
N LYS A 319 14.47 8.34 13.68
CA LYS A 319 13.84 7.02 13.80
C LYS A 319 13.16 6.64 12.50
N TRP A 320 13.35 5.40 12.05
CA TRP A 320 12.66 4.87 10.88
C TRP A 320 11.15 4.99 11.05
N ILE A 321 10.44 5.39 10.00
CA ILE A 321 8.98 5.60 10.08
C ILE A 321 8.18 4.33 10.45
N LYS A 322 8.78 3.15 10.37
CA LYS A 322 8.20 1.89 10.85
C LYS A 322 8.44 1.65 12.35
N ASP A 323 9.33 2.41 12.97
CA ASP A 323 9.59 2.32 14.42
C ASP A 323 8.45 3.05 15.18
N PRO A 324 7.77 2.39 16.14
CA PRO A 324 6.77 3.03 16.98
C PRO A 324 7.24 4.33 17.66
N ALA A 325 8.54 4.51 17.88
CA ALA A 325 9.10 5.75 18.43
C ALA A 325 9.11 6.92 17.46
N ALA A 326 8.91 6.70 16.16
CA ALA A 326 8.83 7.76 15.14
C ALA A 326 7.45 8.43 15.09
N TYR A 327 6.45 7.80 15.63
CA TYR A 327 5.07 8.30 15.67
C TYR A 327 4.47 8.10 17.06
N CYS A 328 3.60 8.99 17.44
CA CYS A 328 2.79 8.90 18.65
C CYS A 328 1.32 9.08 18.26
N PRO A 329 0.38 8.93 19.19
CA PRO A 329 -0.97 9.39 18.98
C PRO A 329 -0.99 10.82 18.46
N ASP A 330 -1.84 11.07 17.49
CA ASP A 330 -1.97 12.34 16.82
C ASP A 330 -3.16 13.11 17.36
N LEU A 331 -3.08 14.44 17.33
CA LEU A 331 -4.20 15.29 17.60
C LEU A 331 -4.86 15.69 16.29
N MET A 332 -6.09 15.24 16.05
CA MET A 332 -6.97 15.79 15.02
C MET A 332 -7.74 16.97 15.60
N THR A 333 -7.94 17.98 14.78
CA THR A 333 -8.76 19.11 15.19
C THR A 333 -9.67 19.55 14.06
N SER A 334 -10.90 19.87 14.40
CA SER A 334 -11.86 20.52 13.53
C SER A 334 -11.94 22.03 13.75
N GLY A 335 -11.19 22.56 14.71
CA GLY A 335 -11.27 23.96 15.14
C GLY A 335 -10.15 24.84 14.57
N ARG A 336 -10.43 26.14 14.52
CA ARG A 336 -9.53 27.17 13.99
C ARG A 336 -8.65 27.85 15.06
N GLN A 337 -8.67 27.35 16.27
CA GLN A 337 -8.01 27.97 17.43
C GLN A 337 -6.63 27.34 17.67
N TYR A 338 -5.68 27.63 16.78
CA TYR A 338 -4.38 26.98 16.73
C TYR A 338 -3.56 27.11 18.02
N ASP A 339 -3.56 28.25 18.66
CA ASP A 339 -2.79 28.44 19.89
C ASP A 339 -3.27 27.50 21.01
N SER A 340 -4.59 27.34 21.17
CA SER A 340 -5.17 26.38 22.13
C SER A 340 -4.83 24.95 21.75
N ILE A 341 -4.93 24.59 20.46
CA ILE A 341 -4.69 23.25 19.97
C ILE A 341 -3.22 22.85 20.12
N VAL A 342 -2.29 23.74 19.79
CA VAL A 342 -0.85 23.53 20.03
C VAL A 342 -0.56 23.39 21.53
N SER A 343 -1.24 24.16 22.38
CA SER A 343 -1.15 24.02 23.83
C SER A 343 -1.65 22.67 24.31
N TYR A 344 -2.79 22.19 23.82
CA TYR A 344 -3.33 20.86 24.16
C TYR A 344 -2.39 19.75 23.70
N ALA A 345 -1.92 19.78 22.46
CA ALA A 345 -0.97 18.79 21.94
C ALA A 345 0.31 18.72 22.81
N SER A 346 0.85 19.88 23.18
CA SER A 346 2.04 19.96 24.05
C SER A 346 1.78 19.39 25.43
N ARG A 347 0.62 19.67 26.02
CA ARG A 347 0.25 19.15 27.37
C ARG A 347 -0.01 17.64 27.36
N LEU A 348 -0.56 17.11 26.26
CA LEU A 348 -0.78 15.68 26.04
C LEU A 348 0.53 14.92 25.72
N GLY A 349 1.61 15.62 25.41
CA GLY A 349 2.84 15.01 24.93
C GLY A 349 2.76 14.52 23.48
N PHE A 350 1.78 14.97 22.71
CA PHE A 350 1.64 14.66 21.28
C PHE A 350 2.67 15.44 20.47
N THR A 351 3.11 14.84 19.37
CA THR A 351 4.12 15.43 18.49
C THR A 351 3.60 15.73 17.09
N ALA A 352 2.31 15.55 16.86
CA ALA A 352 1.69 15.82 15.58
C ALA A 352 0.27 16.37 15.73
N ILE A 353 -0.08 17.32 14.90
CA ILE A 353 -1.44 17.85 14.74
C ILE A 353 -1.84 17.64 13.28
N HIS A 354 -2.85 16.81 13.06
CA HIS A 354 -3.53 16.74 11.77
C HIS A 354 -4.49 17.92 11.67
N ALA A 355 -4.21 18.85 10.80
CA ALA A 355 -5.14 19.89 10.50
C ALA A 355 -6.23 19.35 9.56
N TYR A 356 -7.32 18.89 10.14
CA TYR A 356 -8.46 18.35 9.38
C TYR A 356 -9.38 19.46 8.82
N ASP A 357 -9.08 20.72 9.12
CA ASP A 357 -9.83 21.84 8.58
C ASP A 357 -9.45 22.05 7.11
N GLN A 358 -10.28 21.53 6.22
CA GLN A 358 -10.17 21.77 4.78
C GLN A 358 -10.25 23.26 4.40
N GLY A 359 -10.82 24.10 5.26
CA GLY A 359 -10.77 25.55 5.16
C GLY A 359 -9.39 26.17 5.34
N PHE A 360 -8.43 25.38 5.78
CA PHE A 360 -7.04 25.76 5.98
C PHE A 360 -6.33 26.20 4.70
N LEU A 361 -6.74 25.66 3.57
CA LEU A 361 -6.03 25.78 2.31
C LEU A 361 -6.86 26.38 1.19
N ARG A 362 -8.12 26.74 1.46
CA ARG A 362 -9.05 27.18 0.44
C ARG A 362 -9.98 28.30 0.88
N PRO A 363 -10.15 29.30 0.02
CA PRO A 363 -11.30 30.21 0.14
C PRO A 363 -12.63 29.53 -0.21
N ASP A 364 -12.61 28.34 -0.83
CA ASP A 364 -13.79 27.66 -1.35
C ASP A 364 -13.85 26.22 -0.83
N ARG A 365 -14.95 25.90 -0.15
CA ARG A 365 -15.21 24.58 0.45
C ARG A 365 -15.55 23.50 -0.58
N SER A 366 -15.84 23.86 -1.83
CA SER A 366 -16.42 22.96 -2.82
C SER A 366 -15.47 21.86 -3.28
N ASN A 367 -14.20 21.95 -2.97
CA ASN A 367 -13.16 21.15 -3.58
C ASN A 367 -12.30 20.29 -2.64
N GLY A 368 -12.76 19.95 -1.46
CA GLY A 368 -12.32 18.79 -0.62
C GLY A 368 -10.82 18.43 -0.53
N GLY A 369 -9.90 19.41 -0.61
CA GLY A 369 -8.46 19.09 -0.48
C GLY A 369 -7.72 18.84 -1.78
N TYR A 370 -8.33 19.00 -2.94
CA TYR A 370 -7.69 18.87 -4.25
C TYR A 370 -6.57 19.87 -4.49
N ILE A 371 -5.63 19.54 -5.35
CA ILE A 371 -4.62 20.47 -5.83
C ILE A 371 -5.31 21.53 -6.68
N ASP A 372 -5.31 22.75 -6.17
CA ASP A 372 -5.86 23.92 -6.85
C ASP A 372 -4.72 24.60 -7.61
N GLY A 373 -4.96 25.01 -8.87
CA GLY A 373 -3.97 25.77 -9.64
C GLY A 373 -3.50 27.07 -8.98
N LYS A 374 -4.30 27.66 -8.11
CA LYS A 374 -3.88 28.77 -7.27
C LYS A 374 -2.91 28.37 -6.17
N ASN A 375 -2.88 27.11 -5.76
CA ASN A 375 -1.95 26.55 -4.78
C ASN A 375 -0.58 26.21 -5.39
N PHE A 376 -0.45 26.17 -6.70
CA PHE A 376 0.85 26.20 -7.37
C PHE A 376 1.54 27.58 -7.25
N GLU A 377 0.84 28.59 -6.74
CA GLU A 377 1.53 29.78 -6.30
C GLU A 377 2.47 29.42 -5.14
N ARG A 378 3.76 29.53 -5.40
CA ARG A 378 4.85 29.28 -4.46
C ARG A 378 4.92 30.35 -3.38
N LYS A 379 3.81 30.56 -2.65
CA LYS A 379 3.67 31.53 -1.58
C LYS A 379 3.20 30.87 -0.30
N PRO A 380 3.61 31.38 0.87
CA PRO A 380 3.07 30.90 2.13
C PRO A 380 1.54 31.03 2.17
N PHE A 381 0.85 29.96 2.54
CA PHE A 381 -0.59 29.99 2.75
C PHE A 381 -0.94 30.91 3.92
N ARG A 382 -2.02 31.65 3.79
CA ARG A 382 -2.63 32.37 4.90
C ARG A 382 -3.75 31.53 5.48
N LEU A 383 -3.83 31.52 6.80
CA LEU A 383 -4.95 30.88 7.49
C LEU A 383 -6.17 31.80 7.43
N GLN A 384 -7.36 31.24 7.22
CA GLN A 384 -8.60 32.01 7.15
C GLN A 384 -8.96 32.67 8.46
N SER A 385 -8.42 32.22 9.59
CA SER A 385 -8.86 32.64 10.92
C SER A 385 -7.78 33.28 11.80
N GLY A 386 -6.71 33.81 11.22
CA GLY A 386 -5.66 34.42 12.01
C GLY A 386 -4.77 35.37 11.21
N ASN A 387 -4.03 36.22 11.92
CA ASN A 387 -3.07 37.14 11.32
C ASN A 387 -1.77 36.49 10.89
N LYS A 388 -1.57 35.20 11.25
CA LYS A 388 -0.34 34.42 10.96
C LYS A 388 -0.52 33.51 9.74
N SER A 389 0.55 33.35 8.98
CA SER A 389 0.62 32.36 7.90
C SER A 389 0.72 30.93 8.48
N HIS A 390 0.46 29.92 7.63
CA HIS A 390 0.68 28.52 8.02
C HIS A 390 2.13 28.28 8.47
N ARG A 391 3.10 28.90 7.80
CA ARG A 391 4.52 28.81 8.14
C ARG A 391 4.82 29.33 9.55
N GLU A 392 4.23 30.45 9.95
CA GLU A 392 4.42 30.99 11.30
C GLU A 392 3.83 30.08 12.37
N TYR A 393 2.66 29.46 12.11
CA TYR A 393 2.10 28.46 13.02
C TYR A 393 2.92 27.18 13.07
N ALA A 394 3.39 26.70 11.92
CA ALA A 394 4.27 25.53 11.86
C ALA A 394 5.56 25.74 12.64
N ALA A 395 6.14 26.96 12.55
CA ALA A 395 7.31 27.34 13.35
C ALA A 395 7.03 27.33 14.86
N CYS A 396 5.93 27.95 15.28
CA CYS A 396 5.51 27.94 16.70
C CYS A 396 5.23 26.51 17.22
N ALA A 397 4.65 25.64 16.39
CA ALA A 397 4.43 24.24 16.75
C ALA A 397 5.77 23.48 16.85
N ALA A 398 6.69 23.73 15.90
CA ALA A 398 8.00 23.09 15.85
C ALA A 398 8.87 23.44 17.07
N GLU A 399 8.80 24.67 17.61
CA GLU A 399 9.45 25.07 18.87
C GLU A 399 9.03 24.19 20.05
N LYS A 400 7.82 23.65 20.03
CA LYS A 400 7.29 22.71 21.00
C LYS A 400 7.47 21.23 20.58
N GLY A 401 8.22 21.00 19.53
CA GLY A 401 8.44 19.65 18.98
C GLY A 401 7.19 19.05 18.30
N ILE A 402 6.25 19.86 17.85
CA ILE A 402 4.99 19.41 17.25
C ILE A 402 5.03 19.64 15.74
N MET A 403 4.72 18.58 14.97
CA MET A 403 4.49 18.69 13.53
C MET A 403 3.10 19.23 13.26
N LEU A 404 3.01 20.20 12.38
CA LEU A 404 1.72 20.67 11.87
C LEU A 404 1.44 20.02 10.52
N GLY A 405 0.34 19.29 10.43
CA GLY A 405 -0.02 18.47 9.29
C GLY A 405 -1.06 19.08 8.37
N ARG A 406 -1.26 18.39 7.28
CA ARG A 406 -2.18 18.76 6.22
C ARG A 406 -2.81 17.50 5.60
N VAL A 407 -4.13 17.53 5.40
CA VAL A 407 -4.87 16.51 4.64
C VAL A 407 -5.02 16.96 3.18
N ASN A 408 -4.79 16.03 2.25
CA ASN A 408 -4.88 16.27 0.82
C ASN A 408 -5.52 15.10 0.10
N ILE A 409 -6.22 15.38 -1.00
CA ILE A 409 -6.53 14.37 -2.02
C ILE A 409 -5.32 14.29 -2.94
N THR A 410 -4.77 13.07 -3.11
CA THR A 410 -3.41 12.89 -3.60
C THR A 410 -3.20 13.31 -5.06
N ASN A 411 -3.99 12.80 -5.98
CA ASN A 411 -3.67 12.84 -7.41
C ASN A 411 -4.92 13.04 -8.29
N SER A 412 -5.85 13.86 -7.85
CA SER A 412 -7.08 14.18 -8.57
C SER A 412 -7.21 15.68 -8.77
N LEU A 413 -7.39 16.09 -10.01
CA LEU A 413 -7.47 17.50 -10.41
C LEU A 413 -8.93 17.93 -10.45
N ALA A 414 -9.30 18.87 -9.59
CA ALA A 414 -10.65 19.43 -9.51
C ALA A 414 -10.90 20.54 -10.57
N PRO A 415 -12.16 20.90 -10.81
CA PRO A 415 -12.48 22.09 -11.61
C PRO A 415 -11.76 23.34 -11.09
N GLY A 416 -11.23 24.16 -11.99
CA GLY A 416 -10.48 25.36 -11.66
C GLY A 416 -9.00 25.12 -11.33
N THR A 417 -8.51 23.87 -11.39
CA THR A 417 -7.08 23.58 -11.28
C THR A 417 -6.36 23.80 -12.62
N TRP A 418 -5.07 24.06 -12.54
CA TRP A 418 -4.29 24.62 -13.62
C TRP A 418 -4.34 23.82 -14.94
N ASP A 419 -4.22 22.50 -14.85
CA ASP A 419 -4.22 21.63 -16.03
C ASP A 419 -5.59 20.99 -16.32
N ALA A 420 -6.64 21.32 -15.54
CA ALA A 420 -7.98 20.75 -15.69
C ALA A 420 -8.95 21.76 -16.31
N SER A 421 -9.02 23.00 -15.80
CA SER A 421 -9.90 24.05 -16.35
C SER A 421 -9.47 25.45 -15.88
N PRO A 422 -9.78 26.54 -16.60
CA PRO A 422 -10.58 26.58 -17.83
C PRO A 422 -9.79 26.22 -19.10
N ARG A 423 -8.55 25.79 -18.99
CA ARG A 423 -7.70 25.38 -20.12
C ARG A 423 -7.10 24.00 -19.80
N PRO A 424 -7.78 22.92 -20.21
CA PRO A 424 -7.31 21.56 -19.96
C PRO A 424 -6.00 21.28 -20.68
N GLY A 425 -5.00 20.79 -19.93
CA GLY A 425 -3.68 20.49 -20.44
C GLY A 425 -3.64 19.20 -21.28
N ASP A 426 -2.53 19.00 -22.00
CA ASP A 426 -2.25 17.75 -22.71
C ASP A 426 -1.66 16.67 -21.81
N SER A 427 -1.38 17.02 -20.56
CA SER A 427 -0.84 16.13 -19.53
C SER A 427 -1.93 15.47 -18.67
N LEU A 428 -3.18 15.48 -19.13
CA LEU A 428 -4.27 14.71 -18.52
C LEU A 428 -4.22 13.25 -19.01
N CYS A 429 -4.48 12.32 -18.10
CA CYS A 429 -4.61 10.91 -18.45
C CYS A 429 -5.92 10.68 -19.22
N TYR A 430 -5.85 9.90 -20.28
CA TYR A 430 -7.00 9.52 -21.08
C TYR A 430 -7.16 8.00 -21.10
N GLN A 431 -8.40 7.55 -21.21
CA GLN A 431 -8.74 6.14 -21.37
C GLN A 431 -8.55 5.71 -22.83
N GLN A 432 -9.09 6.52 -23.75
CA GLN A 432 -9.16 6.21 -25.19
C GLN A 432 -8.94 7.47 -26.03
N LYS A 433 -8.46 7.26 -27.26
CA LYS A 433 -8.45 8.27 -28.31
C LYS A 433 -9.45 7.88 -29.40
N ARG A 434 -10.20 8.85 -29.89
CA ARG A 434 -11.16 8.72 -30.99
C ARG A 434 -10.96 9.85 -31.96
N VAL A 435 -11.62 9.77 -33.11
CA VAL A 435 -11.56 10.78 -34.16
C VAL A 435 -12.92 11.44 -34.30
N LEU A 436 -12.94 12.76 -34.35
CA LEU A 436 -14.14 13.55 -34.69
C LEU A 436 -14.47 13.36 -36.16
N MET A 437 -15.66 12.84 -36.47
CA MET A 437 -16.05 12.48 -37.85
C MET A 437 -16.67 13.62 -38.65
N LYS A 438 -17.09 14.70 -37.97
CA LYS A 438 -17.69 15.89 -38.60
C LYS A 438 -17.23 17.13 -37.86
N THR A 439 -16.96 18.20 -38.63
CA THR A 439 -16.73 19.54 -38.05
C THR A 439 -17.96 19.95 -37.23
N ILE A 440 -17.72 20.47 -36.04
CA ILE A 440 -18.74 20.99 -35.13
C ILE A 440 -18.48 22.46 -34.80
N THR A 441 -19.55 23.22 -34.71
CA THR A 441 -19.52 24.61 -34.24
C THR A 441 -19.49 24.67 -32.71
N ALA A 442 -19.31 25.84 -32.15
CA ALA A 442 -19.34 26.04 -30.68
C ALA A 442 -20.71 25.72 -30.05
N THR A 443 -21.77 25.63 -30.83
CA THR A 443 -23.13 25.40 -30.35
C THR A 443 -23.66 24.00 -30.66
N ASP A 444 -22.95 23.23 -31.53
CA ASP A 444 -23.39 21.89 -31.86
C ASP A 444 -23.23 20.92 -30.70
N THR A 445 -24.27 20.11 -30.52
CA THR A 445 -24.29 19.03 -29.49
C THR A 445 -24.27 17.64 -30.10
N ALA A 446 -24.36 17.52 -31.43
CA ALA A 446 -24.26 16.26 -32.14
C ALA A 446 -22.79 15.96 -32.50
N ILE A 447 -22.07 15.35 -31.56
CA ILE A 447 -20.65 15.03 -31.71
C ILE A 447 -20.54 13.58 -32.23
N VAL A 448 -20.12 13.42 -33.46
CA VAL A 448 -19.97 12.12 -34.13
C VAL A 448 -18.52 11.67 -34.08
N ILE A 449 -18.30 10.45 -33.62
CA ILE A 449 -16.99 9.82 -33.48
C ILE A 449 -16.86 8.56 -34.33
N ASP A 450 -15.63 8.10 -34.52
CA ASP A 450 -15.30 6.93 -35.38
C ASP A 450 -15.66 5.59 -34.72
N ASP A 451 -15.47 5.45 -33.39
CA ASP A 451 -15.62 4.19 -32.68
C ASP A 451 -16.20 4.41 -31.26
N PRO A 452 -17.33 3.78 -30.89
CA PRO A 452 -17.98 3.91 -29.58
C PRO A 452 -17.36 3.02 -28.52
N THR A 453 -16.43 2.11 -28.85
CA THR A 453 -15.89 1.10 -27.95
C THR A 453 -15.31 1.75 -26.70
N TRP A 454 -15.75 1.29 -25.53
CA TRP A 454 -15.33 1.72 -24.19
C TRP A 454 -15.59 3.20 -23.84
N LEU A 455 -16.35 3.93 -24.62
CA LEU A 455 -16.67 5.32 -24.32
C LEU A 455 -17.74 5.51 -23.23
N ASP A 456 -18.51 4.48 -22.94
CA ASP A 456 -19.53 4.48 -21.88
C ASP A 456 -19.27 3.41 -20.81
N GLU A 457 -18.01 3.26 -20.41
CA GLU A 457 -17.51 2.19 -19.57
C GLU A 457 -17.19 2.68 -18.15
N ILE A 458 -17.86 3.73 -17.69
CA ILE A 458 -17.64 4.23 -16.35
C ILE A 458 -18.65 3.61 -15.37
N ALA A 459 -18.13 2.85 -14.41
CA ALA A 459 -18.89 2.32 -13.31
C ALA A 459 -18.17 2.55 -11.98
N SER A 460 -18.90 2.80 -10.93
CA SER A 460 -18.42 2.77 -9.56
C SER A 460 -18.97 1.53 -8.84
N TRP A 461 -18.66 1.38 -7.58
CA TRP A 461 -19.31 0.37 -6.74
C TRP A 461 -20.84 0.54 -6.64
N GLU A 462 -21.36 1.73 -6.97
CA GLU A 462 -22.80 2.03 -7.03
C GLU A 462 -23.43 1.64 -8.36
N GLY A 463 -22.61 1.20 -9.34
CA GLY A 463 -23.03 0.79 -10.66
C GLY A 463 -22.48 1.66 -11.79
N HIS A 464 -23.16 1.66 -12.92
CA HIS A 464 -22.82 2.48 -14.08
C HIS A 464 -23.05 3.97 -13.78
N CYS A 465 -22.04 4.81 -14.02
CA CYS A 465 -22.02 6.23 -13.70
C CYS A 465 -21.75 7.09 -14.94
N PRO A 466 -22.70 7.19 -15.89
CA PRO A 466 -22.50 7.95 -17.12
C PRO A 466 -22.26 9.44 -16.91
N GLU A 467 -22.67 9.99 -15.78
CA GLU A 467 -22.39 11.37 -15.36
C GLU A 467 -20.90 11.69 -15.22
N LEU A 468 -20.05 10.68 -15.21
CA LEU A 468 -18.59 10.86 -15.20
C LEU A 468 -17.97 10.87 -16.60
N ASN A 469 -18.74 10.63 -17.63
CA ASN A 469 -18.21 10.61 -18.99
C ASN A 469 -17.77 12.00 -19.43
N MET A 470 -16.50 12.13 -19.79
CA MET A 470 -15.90 13.39 -20.23
C MET A 470 -14.92 13.16 -21.36
N VAL A 471 -15.01 13.97 -22.41
CA VAL A 471 -14.01 14.03 -23.47
C VAL A 471 -13.37 15.41 -23.53
N LYS A 472 -12.13 15.45 -24.02
CA LYS A 472 -11.39 16.65 -24.36
C LYS A 472 -11.18 16.71 -25.87
N ILE A 473 -11.51 17.85 -26.49
CA ILE A 473 -11.16 18.18 -27.88
C ILE A 473 -10.47 19.54 -27.88
N GLY A 474 -9.24 19.64 -28.35
CA GLY A 474 -8.47 20.87 -28.21
C GLY A 474 -8.35 21.35 -26.78
N GLN A 475 -8.87 22.55 -26.48
CA GLN A 475 -8.90 23.16 -25.15
C GLN A 475 -10.29 23.11 -24.49
N GLU A 476 -11.21 22.30 -25.02
CA GLU A 476 -12.56 22.18 -24.53
C GLU A 476 -12.79 20.86 -23.80
N LEU A 477 -13.42 20.89 -22.65
CA LEU A 477 -14.01 19.76 -21.96
C LEU A 477 -15.48 19.64 -22.35
N ILE A 478 -15.90 18.44 -22.67
CA ILE A 478 -17.25 18.12 -23.10
C ILE A 478 -17.76 16.94 -22.28
N HIS A 479 -18.82 17.16 -21.52
CA HIS A 479 -19.50 16.10 -20.77
C HIS A 479 -20.57 15.45 -21.63
N TYR A 480 -20.84 14.13 -21.44
CA TYR A 480 -21.88 13.39 -22.14
C TYR A 480 -22.37 12.22 -21.29
N LEU A 481 -23.58 11.72 -21.56
CA LEU A 481 -24.22 10.66 -20.77
C LEU A 481 -24.29 9.30 -21.50
N GLY A 482 -23.53 9.11 -22.56
CA GLY A 482 -23.46 7.86 -23.31
C GLY A 482 -23.21 8.08 -24.78
N VAL A 483 -23.19 7.01 -25.54
CA VAL A 483 -22.97 7.01 -27.00
C VAL A 483 -24.04 6.17 -27.69
N THR A 484 -24.30 6.41 -28.95
CA THR A 484 -25.24 5.57 -29.74
C THR A 484 -24.62 4.23 -30.08
N ASP A 485 -25.43 3.17 -30.08
CA ASP A 485 -24.98 1.79 -30.35
C ASP A 485 -24.84 1.49 -31.85
N THR A 486 -25.37 2.37 -32.70
CA THR A 486 -25.35 2.23 -34.16
C THR A 486 -24.83 3.49 -34.85
N PRO A 487 -24.15 3.37 -36.00
CA PRO A 487 -23.69 4.53 -36.75
C PRO A 487 -24.85 5.46 -37.21
N PRO A 488 -24.60 6.77 -37.22
CA PRO A 488 -23.39 7.45 -36.82
C PRO A 488 -23.23 7.44 -35.27
N TYR A 489 -22.06 7.01 -34.77
CA TYR A 489 -21.79 6.96 -33.36
C TYR A 489 -21.73 8.37 -32.79
N THR A 490 -22.73 8.73 -32.00
CA THR A 490 -22.94 10.12 -31.57
C THR A 490 -23.00 10.15 -30.01
N LEU A 491 -22.28 11.07 -29.42
CA LEU A 491 -22.35 11.31 -27.97
C LEU A 491 -23.74 11.83 -27.58
N LYS A 492 -24.33 11.26 -26.53
CA LYS A 492 -25.69 11.57 -26.04
C LYS A 492 -25.66 12.62 -24.93
N GLN A 493 -26.64 13.50 -24.91
CA GLN A 493 -26.86 14.50 -23.85
C GLN A 493 -25.59 15.30 -23.51
N VAL A 494 -25.05 15.93 -24.54
CA VAL A 494 -23.77 16.65 -24.51
C VAL A 494 -23.90 18.00 -23.80
N THR A 495 -22.96 18.29 -22.90
CA THR A 495 -22.75 19.62 -22.33
C THR A 495 -21.40 20.14 -22.80
N ARG A 496 -21.42 21.19 -23.64
CA ARG A 496 -20.24 21.87 -24.18
C ARG A 496 -19.65 22.81 -23.11
N GLY A 497 -18.36 23.08 -23.21
CA GLY A 497 -17.67 24.01 -22.30
C GLY A 497 -17.70 23.57 -20.85
N TYR A 498 -17.65 22.27 -20.60
CA TYR A 498 -17.77 21.74 -19.23
C TYR A 498 -16.63 22.24 -18.33
N TRP A 499 -16.90 22.39 -17.05
CA TRP A 499 -16.01 23.03 -16.06
C TRP A 499 -15.53 24.44 -16.42
N GLY A 500 -16.32 25.19 -17.20
CA GLY A 500 -16.01 26.56 -17.58
C GLY A 500 -14.93 26.70 -18.67
N THR A 501 -14.65 25.63 -19.39
CA THR A 501 -13.88 25.71 -20.64
C THR A 501 -14.70 26.40 -21.73
N LYS A 502 -14.04 26.92 -22.75
CA LYS A 502 -14.72 27.65 -23.81
C LYS A 502 -15.15 26.69 -24.93
N PRO A 503 -16.46 26.66 -25.32
CA PRO A 503 -16.86 25.96 -26.51
C PRO A 503 -16.22 26.56 -27.76
N GLU A 504 -15.64 25.74 -28.60
CA GLU A 504 -14.92 26.16 -29.80
C GLU A 504 -15.39 25.36 -31.03
N VAL A 505 -14.99 25.80 -32.22
CA VAL A 505 -15.13 25.02 -33.45
C VAL A 505 -14.07 23.93 -33.42
N HIS A 506 -14.48 22.70 -33.74
CA HIS A 506 -13.57 21.58 -33.90
C HIS A 506 -13.75 20.96 -35.28
N GLU A 507 -12.64 20.67 -35.95
CA GLU A 507 -12.66 20.17 -37.32
C GLU A 507 -12.78 18.64 -37.40
N ALA A 508 -13.39 18.15 -38.45
CA ALA A 508 -13.35 16.72 -38.72
C ALA A 508 -11.89 16.22 -38.80
N GLY A 509 -11.58 15.15 -38.11
CA GLY A 509 -10.22 14.63 -37.95
C GLY A 509 -9.55 15.00 -36.64
N ASP A 510 -10.10 15.94 -35.85
CA ASP A 510 -9.58 16.26 -34.53
C ASP A 510 -9.63 15.05 -33.58
N THR A 511 -8.64 14.96 -32.72
CA THR A 511 -8.59 13.89 -31.73
C THR A 511 -9.53 14.18 -30.57
N VAL A 512 -10.37 13.21 -30.23
CA VAL A 512 -11.27 13.19 -29.09
C VAL A 512 -10.65 12.30 -28.00
N TYR A 513 -10.22 12.89 -26.91
CA TYR A 513 -9.63 12.16 -25.77
C TYR A 513 -10.72 11.84 -24.76
N LYS A 514 -11.06 10.56 -24.57
CA LYS A 514 -11.85 10.11 -23.42
C LYS A 514 -10.98 10.20 -22.18
N LEU A 515 -11.28 11.13 -21.28
CA LEU A 515 -10.47 11.37 -20.11
C LEU A 515 -10.67 10.31 -19.02
N GLN A 516 -9.61 10.06 -18.26
CA GLN A 516 -9.67 9.28 -17.03
C GLN A 516 -10.20 10.17 -15.91
N VAL A 517 -11.37 9.83 -15.40
CA VAL A 517 -12.08 10.58 -14.36
C VAL A 517 -12.14 9.72 -13.08
N THR A 518 -12.06 10.36 -11.93
CA THR A 518 -12.32 9.72 -10.64
C THR A 518 -13.61 10.23 -10.06
N ILE A 519 -14.31 9.34 -9.35
CA ILE A 519 -15.42 9.76 -8.50
C ILE A 519 -15.07 9.53 -7.04
N ARG A 520 -15.47 10.47 -6.20
CA ARG A 520 -15.53 10.27 -4.77
C ARG A 520 -16.59 11.16 -4.14
N TYR A 521 -17.63 10.55 -3.57
CA TYR A 521 -18.65 11.25 -2.75
C TYR A 521 -19.14 12.57 -3.36
N GLY A 522 -19.47 12.56 -4.66
CA GLY A 522 -19.93 13.76 -5.37
C GLY A 522 -18.81 14.70 -5.86
N TYR A 523 -17.55 14.28 -5.79
CA TYR A 523 -16.43 15.02 -6.36
C TYR A 523 -15.93 14.33 -7.61
N GLU A 524 -15.97 15.01 -8.73
CA GLU A 524 -15.30 14.61 -9.95
C GLU A 524 -13.88 15.13 -9.98
N GLY A 525 -12.95 14.35 -10.48
CA GLY A 525 -11.56 14.76 -10.65
C GLY A 525 -10.93 14.12 -11.87
N LEU A 526 -10.04 14.85 -12.54
CA LEU A 526 -9.25 14.32 -13.63
C LEU A 526 -7.93 13.74 -13.12
N ILE A 527 -7.51 12.64 -13.72
CA ILE A 527 -6.24 12.00 -13.41
C ILE A 527 -5.12 12.61 -14.26
N PRO A 528 -4.01 13.04 -13.67
CA PRO A 528 -2.82 13.45 -14.43
C PRO A 528 -2.11 12.23 -15.05
N ASN A 529 -1.45 12.44 -16.20
CA ASN A 529 -0.49 11.48 -16.71
C ASN A 529 0.80 11.46 -15.83
N MET A 530 1.74 10.57 -16.13
CA MET A 530 2.97 10.45 -15.32
C MET A 530 3.81 11.72 -15.27
N ALA A 531 3.86 12.49 -16.33
CA ALA A 531 4.66 13.72 -16.37
C ALA A 531 4.07 14.83 -15.48
N LEU A 532 2.75 14.98 -15.48
CA LEU A 532 2.07 15.93 -14.60
C LEU A 532 2.07 15.43 -13.15
N GLN A 533 1.91 14.14 -12.93
CA GLN A 533 2.02 13.52 -11.61
C GLN A 533 3.39 13.77 -10.97
N ASP A 534 4.49 13.67 -11.73
CA ASP A 534 5.84 14.01 -11.24
C ASP A 534 5.91 15.46 -10.75
N LYS A 535 5.34 16.42 -11.52
CA LYS A 535 5.28 17.83 -11.12
C LYS A 535 4.45 18.04 -9.85
N ILE A 536 3.36 17.30 -9.70
CA ILE A 536 2.51 17.34 -8.51
C ILE A 536 3.28 16.82 -7.29
N ALA A 537 4.03 15.74 -7.44
CA ALA A 537 4.87 15.20 -6.36
C ALA A 537 5.93 16.22 -5.90
N GLU A 538 6.62 16.85 -6.84
CA GLU A 538 7.60 17.92 -6.56
C GLU A 538 6.94 19.15 -5.90
N TYR A 539 5.73 19.50 -6.33
CA TYR A 539 4.96 20.57 -5.75
C TYR A 539 4.61 20.31 -4.27
N TYR A 540 4.23 19.09 -3.89
CA TYR A 540 4.01 18.78 -2.47
C TYR A 540 5.27 18.98 -1.63
N ALA A 541 6.44 18.64 -2.16
CA ALA A 541 7.71 18.91 -1.51
C ALA A 541 8.00 20.42 -1.36
N GLU A 542 7.70 21.21 -2.40
CA GLU A 542 7.83 22.67 -2.36
C GLU A 542 6.87 23.31 -1.33
N VAL A 543 5.63 22.80 -1.26
CA VAL A 543 4.64 23.22 -0.23
C VAL A 543 5.17 22.91 1.18
N ALA A 544 5.78 21.74 1.37
CA ALA A 544 6.41 21.39 2.64
C ALA A 544 7.51 22.39 3.02
N ALA A 545 8.41 22.71 2.09
CA ALA A 545 9.50 23.65 2.32
C ALA A 545 9.02 25.08 2.60
N ILE A 546 8.04 25.55 1.83
CA ILE A 546 7.54 26.93 1.93
C ILE A 546 6.69 27.15 3.19
N ASN A 547 5.87 26.16 3.55
CA ASN A 547 4.89 26.30 4.62
C ASN A 547 5.27 25.58 5.93
N GLY A 548 6.41 24.88 5.97
CA GLY A 548 6.82 24.12 7.14
C GLY A 548 5.94 22.89 7.42
N VAL A 549 5.27 22.35 6.41
CA VAL A 549 4.47 21.13 6.54
C VAL A 549 5.42 19.93 6.63
N THR A 550 5.40 19.24 7.75
CA THR A 550 6.21 18.03 7.98
C THR A 550 5.36 16.77 8.21
N LEU A 551 4.06 16.90 8.09
CA LEU A 551 3.09 15.82 8.14
C LEU A 551 2.12 15.97 6.97
N TYR A 552 2.01 14.94 6.14
CA TYR A 552 0.96 14.82 5.14
C TYR A 552 0.03 13.66 5.47
N ASP A 553 -1.25 13.88 5.34
CA ASP A 553 -2.27 12.84 5.29
C ASP A 553 -2.89 12.81 3.90
N PHE A 554 -2.52 11.80 3.12
CA PHE A 554 -3.00 11.64 1.76
C PHE A 554 -4.25 10.77 1.73
N ASP A 555 -5.38 11.43 1.58
CA ASP A 555 -6.60 10.77 1.19
C ASP A 555 -6.61 10.53 -0.33
N GLY A 556 -7.21 9.45 -0.80
CA GLY A 556 -7.26 9.14 -2.24
C GLY A 556 -5.93 8.73 -2.85
N GLN A 557 -5.05 8.04 -2.13
CA GLN A 557 -3.81 7.48 -2.70
C GLN A 557 -4.06 6.53 -3.88
N GLU A 558 -5.21 5.89 -3.91
CA GLU A 558 -5.69 5.03 -5.00
C GLU A 558 -5.71 5.74 -6.36
N PHE A 559 -5.86 7.06 -6.38
CA PHE A 559 -5.82 7.82 -7.62
C PHE A 559 -4.46 7.78 -8.32
N LEU A 560 -3.39 7.47 -7.57
CA LEU A 560 -2.07 7.23 -8.14
C LEU A 560 -2.01 6.00 -9.04
N PHE A 561 -2.93 5.05 -8.88
CA PHE A 561 -2.95 3.83 -9.69
C PHE A 561 -3.68 4.01 -11.02
N ASN A 562 -4.52 5.05 -11.13
CA ASN A 562 -5.50 5.21 -12.20
C ASN A 562 -4.95 5.71 -13.54
N ASN A 563 -3.64 5.92 -13.66
CA ASN A 563 -2.99 6.28 -14.93
C ASN A 563 -2.48 5.06 -15.74
N GLY A 564 -2.78 3.84 -15.29
CA GLY A 564 -2.41 2.61 -15.98
C GLY A 564 -1.09 1.98 -15.54
N HIS A 565 -0.37 2.59 -14.60
CA HIS A 565 0.94 2.10 -14.11
C HIS A 565 0.90 1.51 -12.69
N GLY A 566 -0.27 1.47 -12.06
CA GLY A 566 -0.48 0.81 -10.78
C GLY A 566 0.48 1.25 -9.68
N TYR A 567 1.03 0.30 -8.94
CA TYR A 567 1.97 0.58 -7.85
C TYR A 567 3.28 1.24 -8.28
N TYR A 568 3.73 1.02 -9.52
CA TYR A 568 4.87 1.76 -10.07
C TYR A 568 4.64 3.27 -10.03
N SER A 569 3.44 3.70 -10.41
CA SER A 569 3.04 5.11 -10.37
C SER A 569 3.15 5.68 -8.96
N ALA A 570 2.64 4.96 -7.95
CA ALA A 570 2.72 5.39 -6.56
C ALA A 570 4.15 5.42 -6.03
N LYS A 571 4.97 4.37 -6.29
CA LYS A 571 6.38 4.33 -5.90
C LYS A 571 7.13 5.54 -6.48
N ARG A 572 6.92 5.84 -7.76
CA ARG A 572 7.53 6.99 -8.44
C ARG A 572 7.09 8.32 -7.84
N PHE A 573 5.80 8.50 -7.55
CA PHE A 573 5.25 9.70 -6.93
C PHE A 573 5.94 10.00 -5.58
N PHE A 574 5.95 9.02 -4.68
CA PHE A 574 6.56 9.22 -3.37
C PHE A 574 8.07 9.39 -3.44
N ARG A 575 8.76 8.65 -4.30
CA ARG A 575 10.20 8.84 -4.53
C ARG A 575 10.51 10.27 -4.98
N LYS A 576 9.77 10.79 -5.97
CA LYS A 576 9.93 12.16 -6.45
C LYS A 576 9.69 13.19 -5.34
N MET A 577 8.59 13.04 -4.60
CA MET A 577 8.23 13.93 -3.51
C MET A 577 9.31 13.96 -2.42
N PHE A 578 9.73 12.80 -1.93
CA PHE A 578 10.69 12.72 -0.83
C PHE A 578 12.10 13.14 -1.27
N THR A 579 12.52 12.82 -2.49
CA THR A 579 13.80 13.28 -3.05
C THR A 579 13.80 14.81 -3.15
N ARG A 580 12.74 15.40 -3.72
CA ARG A 580 12.62 16.85 -3.84
C ARG A 580 12.57 17.55 -2.49
N ALA A 581 11.88 16.97 -1.51
CA ALA A 581 11.84 17.50 -0.15
C ALA A 581 13.25 17.54 0.49
N ALA A 582 14.03 16.48 0.32
CA ALA A 582 15.40 16.44 0.80
C ALA A 582 16.30 17.50 0.11
N GLU A 583 16.18 17.66 -1.21
CA GLU A 583 16.89 18.72 -1.97
C GLU A 583 16.54 20.13 -1.46
N LEU A 584 15.32 20.36 -1.04
CA LEU A 584 14.83 21.63 -0.50
C LEU A 584 15.15 21.82 0.99
N GLY A 585 15.85 20.87 1.61
CA GLY A 585 16.23 20.95 3.02
C GLY A 585 15.09 20.73 4.01
N VAL A 586 13.99 20.09 3.58
CA VAL A 586 12.93 19.66 4.51
C VAL A 586 13.49 18.55 5.40
N PRO A 587 13.49 18.71 6.72
CA PRO A 587 14.24 17.80 7.60
C PRO A 587 13.65 16.39 7.64
N TYR A 588 12.36 16.26 7.46
CA TYR A 588 11.61 15.02 7.35
C TYR A 588 10.18 15.30 6.89
N ILE A 589 9.57 14.29 6.30
CA ILE A 589 8.12 14.24 6.08
C ILE A 589 7.60 12.96 6.74
N ARG A 590 6.65 13.11 7.65
CA ARG A 590 5.82 12.02 8.12
C ARG A 590 4.61 11.91 7.20
N PHE A 591 4.34 10.70 6.72
CA PHE A 591 3.26 10.47 5.78
C PHE A 591 2.25 9.49 6.37
N SER A 592 0.97 9.87 6.39
CA SER A 592 -0.17 9.00 6.61
C SER A 592 -1.07 9.00 5.37
N GLY A 593 -1.92 8.00 5.24
CA GLY A 593 -2.79 7.94 4.09
C GLY A 593 -3.90 6.89 4.16
N ALA A 594 -4.89 7.05 3.29
CA ALA A 594 -6.13 6.26 3.32
C ALA A 594 -5.95 4.81 2.88
N THR A 595 -4.96 4.54 2.04
CA THR A 595 -4.80 3.24 1.38
C THR A 595 -3.53 2.55 1.83
N LEU A 596 -3.64 1.25 2.12
CA LEU A 596 -2.48 0.37 2.29
C LEU A 596 -2.08 -0.15 0.92
N SER A 597 -0.83 0.03 0.51
CA SER A 597 -0.34 -0.52 -0.74
C SER A 597 1.17 -0.71 -0.74
N GLU A 598 1.67 -1.58 -1.61
CA GLU A 598 3.11 -1.69 -1.86
C GLU A 598 3.70 -0.37 -2.35
N GLY A 599 2.94 0.38 -3.16
CA GLY A 599 3.39 1.66 -3.71
C GLY A 599 3.76 2.71 -2.67
N SER A 600 3.14 2.69 -1.51
CA SER A 600 3.39 3.61 -0.39
C SER A 600 4.15 3.00 0.77
N TRP A 601 4.40 1.69 0.78
CA TRP A 601 4.89 0.97 1.97
C TRP A 601 6.14 1.58 2.58
N HIS A 602 7.15 1.91 1.78
CA HIS A 602 8.40 2.48 2.27
C HIS A 602 8.25 3.87 2.89
N TYR A 603 7.20 4.61 2.53
CA TYR A 603 7.00 6.01 2.89
C TYR A 603 5.92 6.23 3.94
N GLN A 604 4.95 5.32 4.01
CA GLN A 604 3.78 5.48 4.87
C GLN A 604 4.07 5.08 6.30
N SER A 605 3.82 6.00 7.22
CA SER A 605 3.96 5.75 8.66
C SER A 605 2.68 5.22 9.28
N VAL A 606 1.52 5.78 8.93
CA VAL A 606 0.23 5.45 9.55
C VAL A 606 -0.86 5.33 8.49
N TRP A 607 -1.80 4.44 8.71
CA TRP A 607 -3.03 4.38 7.94
C TRP A 607 -4.10 5.27 8.59
N ASN A 608 -4.71 6.18 7.84
CA ASN A 608 -5.72 7.10 8.35
C ASN A 608 -7.11 6.48 8.55
N VAL A 609 -7.27 5.21 8.19
CA VAL A 609 -8.49 4.41 8.42
C VAL A 609 -9.76 5.06 7.86
N GLY A 610 -9.66 5.72 6.69
CA GLY A 610 -10.84 6.25 6.01
C GLY A 610 -11.55 7.39 6.76
N GLY A 611 -10.77 8.32 7.29
CA GLY A 611 -11.31 9.63 7.69
C GLY A 611 -12.16 9.63 8.96
N GLY A 612 -11.71 9.00 10.02
CA GLY A 612 -12.30 9.23 11.34
C GLY A 612 -13.17 8.07 11.87
N ARG A 613 -13.01 6.88 11.35
CA ARG A 613 -13.65 5.69 11.94
C ARG A 613 -12.80 5.18 13.11
N ASN A 614 -13.46 4.82 14.22
CA ASN A 614 -12.81 4.09 15.29
C ASN A 614 -12.76 2.61 14.93
N LEU A 615 -11.56 2.04 14.87
CA LEU A 615 -11.39 0.60 14.76
C LEU A 615 -11.53 -0.10 16.11
N TYR A 616 -11.39 0.66 17.19
CA TYR A 616 -11.54 0.18 18.57
C TYR A 616 -12.55 1.07 19.30
N ASP A 617 -13.48 0.47 20.00
CA ASP A 617 -14.49 1.16 20.80
C ASP A 617 -14.06 1.18 22.26
N LEU A 618 -14.00 2.39 22.85
CA LEU A 618 -13.59 2.57 24.23
C LEU A 618 -14.63 2.13 25.25
N ASP A 619 -15.90 2.19 24.89
CA ASP A 619 -17.00 1.89 25.81
C ASP A 619 -17.25 0.38 25.88
N THR A 620 -17.27 -0.30 24.73
CA THR A 620 -17.46 -1.76 24.65
C THR A 620 -16.13 -2.52 24.80
N ARG A 621 -14.97 -1.85 24.59
CA ARG A 621 -13.64 -2.45 24.55
C ARG A 621 -13.46 -3.52 23.47
N GLU A 622 -14.17 -3.35 22.36
CA GLU A 622 -14.18 -4.30 21.26
C GLU A 622 -13.55 -3.70 19.99
N TRP A 623 -12.91 -4.56 19.21
CA TRP A 623 -12.49 -4.23 17.87
C TRP A 623 -13.70 -4.32 16.93
N GLY A 624 -13.93 -3.25 16.14
CA GLY A 624 -14.94 -3.28 15.10
C GLY A 624 -16.38 -3.11 15.57
N SER A 625 -16.61 -2.49 16.73
CA SER A 625 -17.96 -2.24 17.22
C SER A 625 -18.83 -1.38 16.29
N THR A 626 -18.22 -0.53 15.48
CA THR A 626 -18.92 0.29 14.48
C THR A 626 -18.82 -0.26 13.06
N THR A 627 -17.88 -1.15 12.82
CA THR A 627 -17.74 -1.93 11.59
C THR A 627 -17.08 -3.25 11.96
N SER A 628 -17.63 -4.38 11.54
CA SER A 628 -17.05 -5.71 11.71
C SER A 628 -15.63 -5.86 11.12
N GLN A 629 -15.19 -4.92 10.30
CA GLN A 629 -13.87 -4.87 9.68
C GLN A 629 -12.73 -4.44 10.61
N GLY A 630 -13.01 -3.88 11.80
CA GLY A 630 -11.95 -3.30 12.65
C GLY A 630 -10.86 -4.29 13.05
N LYS A 631 -11.22 -5.55 13.34
CA LYS A 631 -10.25 -6.59 13.68
C LYS A 631 -9.41 -6.99 12.48
N ASP A 632 -10.04 -7.18 11.32
CA ASP A 632 -9.35 -7.55 10.09
C ASP A 632 -8.40 -6.44 9.64
N LEU A 633 -8.82 -5.19 9.73
CA LEU A 633 -7.96 -4.04 9.41
C LEU A 633 -6.76 -3.93 10.36
N ARG A 634 -6.92 -4.23 11.65
CA ARG A 634 -5.82 -4.34 12.59
C ARG A 634 -4.85 -5.44 12.18
N ASP A 635 -5.37 -6.62 11.84
CA ASP A 635 -4.56 -7.79 11.51
C ASP A 635 -3.84 -7.60 10.16
N VAL A 636 -4.48 -6.98 9.18
CA VAL A 636 -3.86 -6.58 7.90
C VAL A 636 -2.72 -5.60 8.10
N THR A 637 -2.91 -4.54 8.90
CA THR A 637 -1.83 -3.58 9.19
C THR A 637 -0.68 -4.25 9.91
N TYR A 638 -0.96 -5.08 10.90
CA TYR A 638 0.05 -5.81 11.66
C TYR A 638 0.83 -6.82 10.79
N SER A 639 0.15 -7.60 9.97
CA SER A 639 0.79 -8.62 9.12
C SER A 639 1.65 -8.02 8.01
N ASN A 640 1.33 -6.80 7.57
CA ASN A 640 2.04 -6.08 6.52
C ASN A 640 3.01 -5.00 7.03
N PHE A 641 3.27 -4.97 8.34
CA PHE A 641 4.24 -4.07 8.96
C PHE A 641 3.93 -2.57 8.76
N PHE A 642 2.67 -2.24 8.68
CA PHE A 642 2.24 -0.87 8.87
C PHE A 642 2.00 -0.58 10.34
N PRO A 643 2.30 0.63 10.82
CA PRO A 643 1.90 1.04 12.15
C PRO A 643 0.39 0.93 12.33
N VAL A 644 -0.04 0.23 13.37
CA VAL A 644 -1.46 0.06 13.67
C VAL A 644 -2.05 1.39 14.11
N SER A 645 -3.23 1.74 13.58
CA SER A 645 -4.02 2.87 14.05
C SER A 645 -5.35 2.38 14.64
N PHE A 646 -5.76 2.95 15.75
CA PHE A 646 -7.07 2.67 16.35
C PHE A 646 -8.19 3.56 15.80
N GLY A 647 -7.86 4.44 14.86
CA GLY A 647 -8.82 5.34 14.24
C GLY A 647 -8.85 6.74 14.85
N GLY A 648 -9.85 7.52 14.53
CA GLY A 648 -9.80 8.95 14.66
C GLY A 648 -11.02 9.64 15.22
N ASN A 649 -11.69 9.15 16.24
CA ASN A 649 -12.77 9.91 16.89
C ASN A 649 -12.80 9.74 18.41
N PHE A 650 -11.66 9.41 19.01
CA PHE A 650 -11.57 9.52 20.46
C PHE A 650 -11.65 10.98 20.83
N ALA A 651 -12.69 11.39 21.50
CA ALA A 651 -12.94 12.78 21.85
C ALA A 651 -13.06 12.94 23.36
N ILE A 652 -12.39 13.93 23.92
CA ILE A 652 -12.55 14.28 25.33
C ILE A 652 -13.84 15.09 25.46
N LYS A 653 -14.75 14.60 26.29
CA LYS A 653 -16.06 15.17 26.58
C LYS A 653 -16.22 15.38 28.09
N ASP A 654 -17.31 16.00 28.51
CA ASP A 654 -17.69 16.19 29.93
C ASP A 654 -17.80 14.87 30.71
N THR A 655 -18.15 13.77 30.05
CA THR A 655 -18.28 12.44 30.62
C THR A 655 -17.00 11.60 30.58
N SER A 656 -15.94 12.09 29.94
CA SER A 656 -14.69 11.35 29.79
C SER A 656 -13.97 11.13 31.12
N THR A 657 -13.43 9.92 31.30
CA THR A 657 -12.71 9.53 32.51
C THR A 657 -11.24 9.21 32.23
N VAL A 658 -10.41 9.29 33.24
CA VAL A 658 -8.98 8.97 33.13
C VAL A 658 -8.77 7.51 32.78
N GLU A 659 -9.61 6.63 33.30
CA GLU A 659 -9.53 5.18 33.10
C GLU A 659 -9.72 4.80 31.62
N GLN A 660 -10.64 5.46 30.91
CA GLN A 660 -10.81 5.26 29.45
C GLN A 660 -9.54 5.56 28.69
N TYR A 661 -8.86 6.67 29.03
CA TYR A 661 -7.64 7.08 28.33
C TYR A 661 -6.40 6.30 28.75
N GLU A 662 -6.30 5.84 29.99
CA GLU A 662 -5.25 4.89 30.39
C GLU A 662 -5.44 3.54 29.69
N HIS A 663 -6.69 3.10 29.52
CA HIS A 663 -6.99 1.88 28.78
C HIS A 663 -6.54 1.96 27.30
N ILE A 664 -6.91 3.02 26.58
CA ILE A 664 -6.48 3.15 25.18
C ILE A 664 -4.96 3.31 25.05
N GLN A 665 -4.32 4.00 25.99
CA GLN A 665 -2.87 4.12 26.04
C GLN A 665 -2.19 2.76 26.27
N ALA A 666 -2.70 1.93 27.17
CA ALA A 666 -2.20 0.58 27.39
C ALA A 666 -2.30 -0.26 26.12
N MET A 667 -3.45 -0.24 25.45
CA MET A 667 -3.67 -0.92 24.18
C MET A 667 -2.72 -0.38 23.08
N ALA A 668 -2.58 0.94 22.96
CA ALA A 668 -1.72 1.59 21.97
C ALA A 668 -0.24 1.18 22.17
N VAL A 669 0.26 1.20 23.42
CA VAL A 669 1.60 0.73 23.75
C VAL A 669 1.76 -0.77 23.44
N GLY A 670 0.76 -1.57 23.79
CA GLY A 670 0.77 -3.02 23.56
C GLY A 670 0.91 -3.39 22.09
N TYR A 671 0.22 -2.71 21.22
CA TYR A 671 0.26 -2.94 19.77
C TYR A 671 1.33 -2.11 19.03
N GLY A 672 2.01 -1.17 19.70
CA GLY A 672 2.84 -0.17 19.00
C GLY A 672 2.00 0.74 18.11
N ALA A 673 0.77 0.98 18.50
CA ALA A 673 -0.23 1.67 17.71
C ALA A 673 -0.28 3.17 17.97
N THR A 674 -0.90 3.90 17.04
CA THR A 674 -1.33 5.29 17.22
C THR A 674 -2.85 5.39 17.24
N TYR A 675 -3.36 6.56 17.58
CA TYR A 675 -4.77 6.93 17.42
C TYR A 675 -4.87 8.44 17.24
N PHE A 676 -6.00 8.90 16.71
CA PHE A 676 -6.29 10.32 16.59
C PHE A 676 -7.22 10.75 17.72
N LEU A 677 -6.84 11.81 18.42
CA LEU A 677 -7.67 12.43 19.44
C LEU A 677 -8.33 13.70 18.87
N SER A 678 -9.63 13.65 18.67
CA SER A 678 -10.40 14.83 18.21
C SER A 678 -10.59 15.81 19.35
N ILE A 679 -10.24 17.07 19.10
CA ILE A 679 -10.35 18.14 20.08
C ILE A 679 -11.40 19.17 19.63
N ASN A 680 -12.46 19.27 20.43
CA ASN A 680 -13.32 20.43 20.46
C ASN A 680 -13.02 21.20 21.75
N GLN A 681 -12.60 22.44 21.64
CA GLN A 681 -12.18 23.22 22.82
C GLN A 681 -13.28 23.32 23.87
N LYS A 682 -14.53 23.56 23.48
CA LYS A 682 -15.66 23.67 24.40
C LYS A 682 -15.85 22.38 25.19
N ASP A 683 -15.80 21.25 24.53
CA ASP A 683 -16.01 19.93 25.16
C ASP A 683 -14.84 19.60 26.10
N VAL A 684 -13.61 19.86 25.67
CA VAL A 684 -12.39 19.66 26.51
C VAL A 684 -12.44 20.53 27.77
N GLU A 685 -12.80 21.81 27.64
CA GLU A 685 -12.87 22.72 28.79
C GLU A 685 -14.02 22.39 29.73
N SER A 686 -15.08 21.71 29.25
CA SER A 686 -16.18 21.24 30.10
C SER A 686 -15.87 19.94 30.85
N CYS A 687 -14.77 19.22 30.51
CA CYS A 687 -14.44 17.96 31.12
C CYS A 687 -13.84 18.14 32.53
N PRO A 688 -14.48 17.63 33.60
CA PRO A 688 -13.99 17.75 34.96
C PRO A 688 -12.63 17.06 35.19
N GLN A 689 -12.34 16.01 34.41
CA GLN A 689 -11.11 15.21 34.52
C GLN A 689 -10.03 15.62 33.52
N LYS A 690 -10.22 16.70 32.76
CA LYS A 690 -9.32 17.15 31.69
C LYS A 690 -7.85 17.07 32.07
N ASP A 691 -7.47 17.70 33.18
CA ASP A 691 -6.05 17.78 33.58
C ASP A 691 -5.47 16.44 34.03
N ARG A 692 -6.31 15.57 34.58
CA ARG A 692 -5.91 14.19 34.92
C ARG A 692 -5.70 13.35 33.66
N ILE A 693 -6.63 13.44 32.70
CA ILE A 693 -6.54 12.77 31.40
C ILE A 693 -5.27 13.22 30.66
N PHE A 694 -5.02 14.54 30.61
CA PHE A 694 -3.84 15.08 29.95
C PHE A 694 -2.54 14.57 30.56
N ARG A 695 -2.45 14.54 31.89
CA ARG A 695 -1.29 13.99 32.59
C ARG A 695 -1.11 12.49 32.34
N ALA A 696 -2.18 11.73 32.42
CA ALA A 696 -2.13 10.29 32.16
C ALA A 696 -1.61 9.99 30.75
N ILE A 697 -2.22 10.57 29.70
CA ILE A 697 -1.77 10.39 28.31
C ILE A 697 -0.30 10.77 28.16
N ARG A 698 0.11 11.92 28.70
CA ARG A 698 1.49 12.39 28.65
C ARG A 698 2.47 11.41 29.31
N THR A 699 2.13 10.91 30.48
CA THR A 699 2.97 9.94 31.23
C THR A 699 3.19 8.67 30.41
N TRP A 700 2.13 8.14 29.82
CA TRP A 700 2.21 6.97 28.95
C TRP A 700 3.05 7.22 27.70
N GLU A 701 2.90 8.37 27.05
CA GLU A 701 3.66 8.73 25.86
C GLU A 701 5.15 8.96 26.16
N GLU A 702 5.48 9.55 27.30
CA GLU A 702 6.86 9.71 27.76
C GLU A 702 7.52 8.35 28.01
N ALA A 703 6.85 7.43 28.69
CA ALA A 703 7.34 6.07 28.92
C ALA A 703 7.47 5.27 27.60
N ARG A 704 6.50 5.42 26.69
CA ARG A 704 6.54 4.78 25.37
C ARG A 704 7.75 5.25 24.54
N ARG A 705 7.99 6.56 24.46
CA ARG A 705 9.14 7.14 23.76
C ARG A 705 10.48 6.77 24.40
N ALA A 706 10.48 6.54 25.71
CA ALA A 706 11.62 6.04 26.44
C ALA A 706 11.87 4.53 26.21
N ASN A 707 11.04 3.86 25.39
CA ASN A 707 11.05 2.41 25.18
C ASN A 707 11.03 1.59 26.49
N ALA A 708 10.28 2.10 27.50
CA ALA A 708 10.30 1.56 28.85
C ALA A 708 9.54 0.22 28.99
N PHE A 709 8.71 -0.16 28.03
CA PHE A 709 7.86 -1.35 28.12
C PHE A 709 8.52 -2.59 27.51
N PRO A 710 8.87 -3.62 28.32
CA PRO A 710 9.38 -4.88 27.81
C PRO A 710 8.35 -5.61 26.93
N ARG A 711 8.83 -6.41 25.98
CA ARG A 711 8.00 -7.15 25.02
C ARG A 711 6.90 -8.00 25.69
N GLN A 712 7.26 -8.70 26.77
CA GLN A 712 6.30 -9.56 27.47
C GLN A 712 5.16 -8.74 28.08
N LEU A 713 5.48 -7.58 28.63
CA LEU A 713 4.49 -6.66 29.17
C LEU A 713 3.59 -6.07 28.07
N LYS A 714 4.17 -5.73 26.90
CA LYS A 714 3.39 -5.29 25.74
C LYS A 714 2.34 -6.33 25.31
N LYS A 715 2.64 -7.63 25.41
CA LYS A 715 1.64 -8.68 25.15
C LYS A 715 0.47 -8.64 26.14
N MET A 716 0.75 -8.39 27.42
CA MET A 716 -0.29 -8.29 28.47
C MET A 716 -1.16 -7.05 28.25
N LEU A 717 -0.57 -5.93 27.83
CA LEU A 717 -1.27 -4.68 27.56
C LEU A 717 -2.27 -4.78 26.39
N ARG A 718 -2.18 -5.82 25.56
CA ARG A 718 -3.14 -6.09 24.47
C ARG A 718 -4.44 -6.72 24.92
N ASN A 719 -4.54 -7.11 26.20
CA ASN A 719 -5.75 -7.71 26.73
C ASN A 719 -6.79 -6.63 27.10
N PRO A 720 -7.90 -6.50 26.36
CA PRO A 720 -8.90 -5.47 26.61
C PRO A 720 -9.65 -5.65 27.95
N GLY A 721 -9.58 -6.84 28.55
CA GLY A 721 -10.16 -7.13 29.86
C GLY A 721 -9.34 -6.64 31.06
N TYR A 722 -8.13 -6.08 30.83
CA TYR A 722 -7.28 -5.57 31.90
C TYR A 722 -7.31 -4.05 31.96
N ASP A 723 -7.41 -3.53 33.17
CA ASP A 723 -7.23 -2.12 33.45
C ASP A 723 -5.82 -1.86 33.99
N TRP A 724 -5.28 -0.71 33.61
CA TRP A 724 -3.92 -0.31 33.95
C TRP A 724 -3.86 1.15 34.36
N THR A 725 -2.91 1.49 35.21
CA THR A 725 -2.54 2.87 35.50
C THR A 725 -1.02 3.01 35.59
N LEU A 726 -0.49 4.12 35.09
CA LEU A 726 0.94 4.38 35.02
C LEU A 726 1.30 5.60 35.83
N GLU A 727 2.22 5.43 36.78
CA GLU A 727 2.74 6.51 37.60
C GLU A 727 4.20 6.81 37.24
N ALA A 728 4.52 8.09 37.07
CA ALA A 728 5.89 8.53 36.81
C ALA A 728 6.70 8.52 38.13
N GLY A 729 7.95 8.08 38.04
CA GLY A 729 8.90 8.23 39.12
C GLY A 729 9.42 9.67 39.26
N THR A 730 10.08 9.98 40.36
CA THR A 730 10.60 11.33 40.64
C THR A 730 11.86 11.69 39.85
N ASP A 731 12.52 10.69 39.28
CA ASP A 731 13.79 10.83 38.52
C ASP A 731 13.60 11.18 37.02
N GLY A 732 12.34 11.23 36.54
CA GLY A 732 12.02 11.50 35.16
C GLY A 732 12.42 10.40 34.15
N ASN A 733 12.97 9.28 34.61
CA ASN A 733 13.46 8.16 33.81
C ASN A 733 12.90 6.80 34.26
N SER A 734 12.00 6.81 35.21
CA SER A 734 11.36 5.61 35.73
C SER A 734 9.85 5.78 35.82
N TRP A 735 9.14 4.66 35.75
CA TRP A 735 7.69 4.59 35.92
C TRP A 735 7.32 3.32 36.65
N THR A 736 6.14 3.32 37.28
CA THR A 736 5.54 2.11 37.85
C THR A 736 4.19 1.89 37.19
N LEU A 737 4.06 0.77 36.49
CA LEU A 737 2.79 0.35 35.88
C LEU A 737 2.06 -0.58 36.85
N TYR A 738 0.81 -0.30 37.11
CA TYR A 738 -0.05 -1.14 37.96
C TYR A 738 -1.17 -1.76 37.13
N ARG A 739 -1.38 -3.07 37.29
CA ARG A 739 -2.62 -3.70 36.88
C ARG A 739 -3.69 -3.43 37.93
N LEU A 740 -4.87 -3.10 37.47
CA LEU A 740 -6.02 -2.83 38.32
C LEU A 740 -7.00 -3.98 38.29
N ASP A 741 -7.63 -4.27 39.42
CA ASP A 741 -8.80 -5.14 39.53
C ASP A 741 -9.86 -4.38 40.33
N HIS A 742 -11.01 -4.12 39.71
CA HIS A 742 -12.07 -3.25 40.27
C HIS A 742 -11.51 -1.93 40.85
N GLY A 743 -10.59 -1.30 40.12
CA GLY A 743 -9.96 -0.03 40.52
C GLY A 743 -8.88 -0.13 41.60
N LYS A 744 -8.57 -1.33 42.07
CA LYS A 744 -7.51 -1.55 43.07
C LYS A 744 -6.23 -2.05 42.41
N LYS A 745 -5.08 -1.53 42.84
CA LYS A 745 -3.77 -1.98 42.38
C LYS A 745 -3.50 -3.40 42.90
N VAL A 746 -3.34 -4.37 41.98
CA VAL A 746 -3.12 -5.79 42.35
C VAL A 746 -1.75 -6.29 41.93
N GLU A 747 -1.12 -5.71 40.91
CA GLU A 747 0.23 -6.03 40.45
C GLU A 747 0.98 -4.76 40.10
N ALA A 748 2.30 -4.75 40.29
CA ALA A 748 3.16 -3.61 39.99
C ALA A 748 4.37 -4.04 39.17
N TYR A 749 4.69 -3.25 38.15
CA TYR A 749 5.82 -3.46 37.25
C TYR A 749 6.67 -2.20 37.21
N ALA A 750 7.92 -2.30 37.65
CA ALA A 750 8.88 -1.21 37.59
C ALA A 750 9.41 -1.08 36.14
N LEU A 751 9.33 0.11 35.60
CA LEU A 751 9.79 0.44 34.27
C LEU A 751 10.90 1.49 34.31
N LYS A 752 11.87 1.38 33.44
CA LYS A 752 12.96 2.35 33.29
C LYS A 752 13.16 2.68 31.81
N ARG A 753 13.67 3.86 31.52
CA ARG A 753 14.14 4.23 30.20
C ARG A 753 15.13 3.18 29.69
N ALA A 754 14.92 2.64 28.50
CA ALA A 754 15.87 1.73 27.89
C ALA A 754 17.18 2.48 27.59
N GLU A 755 18.30 1.88 27.93
CA GLU A 755 19.61 2.37 27.51
C GLU A 755 19.70 2.25 25.97
N MET A 756 20.08 3.33 25.30
CA MET A 756 20.38 3.28 23.88
C MET A 756 21.76 2.63 23.72
N TYR A 757 21.78 1.39 23.21
CA TYR A 757 22.99 0.73 22.77
C TYR A 757 23.38 1.15 21.36
#